data_49ba12136276902569ebe1e90accfe63
#
_entry.id   49ba12136276902569ebe1e90accfe63
#
_cell.length_a   1.000
_cell.length_b   1.000
_cell.length_c   1.000
_cell.angle_alpha   90.00
_cell.angle_beta   90.00
_cell.angle_gamma   90.00
#
_symmetry.space_group_name_H-M   'P 1'
#
loop_
_entity.id
_entity.type
_entity.pdbx_description
1 polymer ?
#
loop_
_entity_poly.entity_id
_entity_poly.type
_entity_poly.pdbx_seq_one_letter_code
_entity_poly.pdbx_strand_id
1 'polypeptide(L)'
;MRLLRLNSSHAKMVLTSLTFVLAGSLPAQTTPSAPANGNLTAVPDASTSSPASGNATPPPVTTNGTTVLPDIVVTGREDDLVGTADSATQGTVGAKEIADRPVMRNGEMLETIPGVIITQHAGGGKANQYFLRGFNLDHGTDLAIDIDGMPLNLPTHAHGQGYSDMNIVIPELVQGITYEKGPYYAANGDFSSAGAAHITFFKSLPEDLVSLSVGMYGYGRAMFASSTAIGSGNLLYGGELYHDDGPWTHPDDYQRVNGIATYSQGDNDLGYSLTARAYHGTWNSSDQVATSAVDSGQIPFFGSLDPSDGGNSQRYSVQGEWHREDANSSTKVNAYAFYYDLDLFSDFTYFLTDDIHGDQFEQKEHREVAGLNASHTIYGKLFGREMENTFGLQVRNDWISDGLFQTEDRNEINKIDTNPADPNFGQVIPATIKQDAITQTSAGLYYENKVQWGEKVRTVLGLRYDLFNFDVHDEDPANSGDKLESLPSPKGTIIFGPWDKTEFYLQGGLDYHSSDARAVTQTTNPDASPIGGTVNGLVPTKGAEVGVRSSAIPHLQSTASLWYLHSNFDSEQLFDNDSGIATTDGQPSERYGVELANYYTPTDWLTLDCDWGDSWAYFDRPDGDGGKMVPEAIRQVVSAGITVHDPSGWSSSLRLRYFGPRALISTGAAYSSSTSLLDWQVRYKLNEHCEFTADVFNLLDRRDHDIDYYYQSQTSPGAAPQTEVHFHPVEPFQMRFGVNFRY
;
A
#
# COMPACT_ATOMS: atom_id res chain seq x y z
N MET A 1 -31.04 -2.30 -18.97
CA MET A 1 -30.16 -3.09 -19.84
C MET A 1 -29.77 -2.20 -21.02
N ARG A 2 -28.83 -1.30 -20.83
CA ARG A 2 -28.23 -0.45 -21.87
C ARG A 2 -26.79 -0.93 -22.08
N LEU A 3 -26.52 -1.48 -23.24
CA LEU A 3 -25.16 -1.85 -23.67
C LEU A 3 -24.32 -0.58 -23.81
N LEU A 4 -23.27 -0.50 -23.00
CA LEU A 4 -22.22 0.50 -23.13
C LEU A 4 -21.52 0.34 -24.49
N ARG A 5 -21.59 1.37 -25.31
CA ARG A 5 -20.77 1.47 -26.54
C ARG A 5 -19.38 1.98 -26.12
N LEU A 6 -18.41 1.08 -26.08
CA LEU A 6 -17.01 1.45 -26.02
C LEU A 6 -16.64 2.27 -27.27
N ASN A 7 -16.10 3.43 -27.04
CA ASN A 7 -15.65 4.33 -28.11
C ASN A 7 -14.35 3.75 -28.70
N SER A 8 -14.38 3.37 -29.97
CA SER A 8 -13.36 2.55 -30.66
C SER A 8 -12.03 3.28 -30.96
N SER A 9 -11.85 4.52 -30.56
CA SER A 9 -10.64 5.30 -30.83
C SER A 9 -9.50 5.03 -29.84
N HIS A 10 -9.78 4.78 -28.57
CA HIS A 10 -8.75 4.61 -27.53
C HIS A 10 -8.13 3.21 -27.51
N ALA A 11 -8.90 2.17 -27.86
CA ALA A 11 -8.36 0.80 -27.93
C ALA A 11 -7.29 0.60 -29.03
N LYS A 12 -7.22 1.50 -30.02
CA LYS A 12 -6.21 1.39 -31.11
C LYS A 12 -4.84 1.98 -30.70
N MET A 13 -4.79 2.88 -29.75
CA MET A 13 -3.55 3.56 -29.36
C MET A 13 -2.69 2.70 -28.42
N VAL A 14 -3.32 1.99 -27.47
CA VAL A 14 -2.61 1.06 -26.57
C VAL A 14 -2.00 -0.13 -27.31
N LEU A 15 -2.65 -0.63 -28.35
CA LEU A 15 -2.09 -1.75 -29.14
C LEU A 15 -0.91 -1.36 -30.04
N THR A 16 -0.81 -0.07 -30.45
CA THR A 16 0.25 0.39 -31.36
C THR A 16 1.59 0.58 -30.66
N SER A 17 1.59 0.89 -29.37
CA SER A 17 2.82 1.07 -28.57
C SER A 17 3.48 -0.26 -28.18
N LEU A 18 2.73 -1.35 -28.08
CA LEU A 18 3.26 -2.68 -27.75
C LEU A 18 3.91 -3.42 -28.94
N THR A 19 3.65 -2.99 -30.18
CA THR A 19 4.10 -3.73 -31.39
C THR A 19 5.55 -3.46 -31.77
N PHE A 20 6.23 -2.50 -31.15
CA PHE A 20 7.59 -2.10 -31.54
C PHE A 20 8.73 -2.82 -30.80
N VAL A 21 8.46 -3.66 -29.79
CA VAL A 21 9.50 -4.33 -28.96
C VAL A 21 9.73 -5.81 -29.33
N LEU A 22 8.92 -6.41 -30.21
CA LEU A 22 8.94 -7.86 -30.47
C LEU A 22 9.51 -8.29 -31.85
N ALA A 23 10.22 -7.44 -32.57
CA ALA A 23 10.86 -7.81 -33.86
C ALA A 23 12.37 -8.02 -33.70
N GLY A 24 12.78 -9.04 -32.95
CA GLY A 24 14.14 -9.57 -32.90
C GLY A 24 14.12 -11.07 -33.24
N SER A 25 14.65 -11.41 -34.42
CA SER A 25 14.64 -12.72 -35.04
C SER A 25 15.40 -13.79 -34.26
N LEU A 26 14.75 -14.92 -33.99
CA LEU A 26 15.37 -16.18 -33.55
C LEU A 26 15.79 -17.05 -34.75
N PRO A 27 16.98 -17.66 -34.79
CA PRO A 27 17.31 -18.66 -35.77
C PRO A 27 16.80 -20.05 -35.37
N ALA A 28 16.22 -20.75 -36.34
CA ALA A 28 15.75 -22.12 -36.19
C ALA A 28 16.93 -23.11 -36.06
N GLN A 29 16.83 -24.04 -35.11
CA GLN A 29 17.63 -25.24 -35.09
C GLN A 29 16.78 -26.51 -35.10
N THR A 30 17.26 -27.45 -35.88
CA THR A 30 16.66 -28.71 -36.29
C THR A 30 16.83 -29.81 -35.23
N THR A 31 15.79 -30.63 -35.09
CA THR A 31 15.77 -31.91 -34.34
C THR A 31 16.66 -33.00 -34.97
N PRO A 32 17.15 -33.94 -34.15
CA PRO A 32 17.01 -35.35 -34.54
C PRO A 32 16.49 -36.28 -33.41
N SER A 33 15.88 -37.31 -33.90
CA SER A 33 15.11 -38.40 -33.38
C SER A 33 15.81 -39.35 -32.38
N ALA A 34 14.99 -39.99 -31.57
CA ALA A 34 15.27 -41.08 -30.60
C ALA A 34 15.74 -42.39 -31.28
N PRO A 35 16.30 -43.31 -30.50
CA PRO A 35 15.62 -44.60 -30.41
C PRO A 35 15.47 -45.24 -29.01
N ALA A 36 14.52 -46.16 -28.96
CA ALA A 36 13.99 -46.88 -27.83
C ALA A 36 14.80 -48.12 -27.41
N ASN A 37 14.44 -48.61 -26.25
CA ASN A 37 14.50 -49.98 -25.65
C ASN A 37 15.30 -50.00 -24.33
N GLY A 38 14.80 -50.50 -23.23
CA GLY A 38 13.93 -51.59 -22.87
C GLY A 38 14.57 -52.33 -21.71
N ASN A 39 13.89 -52.50 -20.60
CA ASN A 39 13.64 -53.74 -19.91
C ASN A 39 13.38 -53.59 -18.39
N LEU A 40 12.33 -54.27 -18.02
CA LEU A 40 11.84 -54.55 -16.66
C LEU A 40 12.79 -55.45 -15.84
N THR A 41 12.83 -55.24 -14.50
CA THR A 41 12.68 -56.39 -13.54
C THR A 41 12.47 -55.90 -12.09
N ALA A 42 11.35 -56.34 -11.56
CA ALA A 42 11.06 -56.98 -10.25
C ALA A 42 11.41 -56.32 -8.89
N VAL A 43 10.34 -56.17 -8.13
CA VAL A 43 10.19 -55.99 -6.68
C VAL A 43 10.68 -57.21 -5.86
N PRO A 44 11.13 -57.07 -4.63
CA PRO A 44 10.27 -57.58 -3.56
C PRO A 44 10.12 -56.73 -2.28
N ASP A 45 9.06 -57.08 -1.57
CA ASP A 45 8.33 -56.61 -0.43
C ASP A 45 9.05 -56.39 0.90
N ALA A 46 8.42 -55.45 1.67
CA ALA A 46 8.01 -55.47 3.06
C ALA A 46 9.04 -55.47 4.22
N SER A 47 8.94 -54.41 5.05
CA SER A 47 8.47 -54.54 6.45
C SER A 47 8.42 -53.22 7.20
N THR A 48 7.28 -52.98 7.75
CA THR A 48 6.78 -52.11 8.83
C THR A 48 7.75 -51.56 9.86
N SER A 49 7.65 -50.21 10.10
CA SER A 49 7.50 -49.61 11.45
C SER A 49 7.26 -48.08 11.34
N SER A 50 6.13 -47.62 11.88
CA SER A 50 5.82 -46.20 12.21
C SER A 50 6.12 -45.91 13.67
N PRO A 51 5.95 -44.66 14.18
CA PRO A 51 6.31 -43.33 13.63
C PRO A 51 7.16 -42.52 14.60
N ALA A 52 7.77 -41.47 14.10
CA ALA A 52 8.13 -40.32 14.91
C ALA A 52 7.98 -39.05 14.01
N SER A 53 7.04 -38.21 14.40
CA SER A 53 6.79 -36.92 13.80
C SER A 53 7.95 -35.98 14.12
N GLY A 54 8.67 -35.59 13.12
CA GLY A 54 9.62 -34.49 13.16
C GLY A 54 9.50 -33.80 11.81
N ASN A 55 9.17 -32.52 11.80
CA ASN A 55 9.25 -31.66 10.62
C ASN A 55 10.71 -31.65 10.13
N ALA A 56 11.00 -32.53 9.17
CA ALA A 56 12.26 -32.52 8.45
C ALA A 56 12.01 -31.84 7.12
N THR A 57 12.69 -30.72 6.90
CA THR A 57 12.93 -30.15 5.57
C THR A 57 13.26 -31.30 4.62
N PRO A 58 12.61 -31.43 3.45
CA PRO A 58 12.96 -32.48 2.50
C PRO A 58 14.43 -32.33 2.09
N PRO A 59 15.20 -33.42 1.97
CA PRO A 59 16.59 -33.35 1.55
C PRO A 59 16.67 -32.86 0.10
N PRO A 60 17.68 -32.07 -0.26
CA PRO A 60 17.87 -31.55 -1.61
C PRO A 60 18.00 -32.71 -2.60
N VAL A 61 17.22 -32.66 -3.65
CA VAL A 61 17.32 -33.63 -4.78
C VAL A 61 18.48 -33.16 -5.66
N THR A 62 19.62 -33.83 -5.55
CA THR A 62 20.75 -33.61 -6.42
C THR A 62 20.58 -34.37 -7.73
N THR A 63 20.25 -33.64 -8.80
CA THR A 63 20.47 -34.11 -10.17
C THR A 63 21.54 -33.20 -10.78
N ASN A 64 22.71 -33.79 -11.12
CA ASN A 64 23.84 -33.16 -11.81
C ASN A 64 24.53 -31.98 -11.12
N GLY A 65 24.72 -32.01 -9.77
CA GLY A 65 25.64 -31.10 -9.10
C GLY A 65 25.10 -29.66 -8.87
N THR A 66 23.83 -29.39 -9.16
CA THR A 66 23.14 -28.15 -8.83
C THR A 66 22.14 -28.46 -7.72
N THR A 67 22.29 -27.80 -6.58
CA THR A 67 21.30 -27.86 -5.51
C THR A 67 20.14 -26.94 -5.91
N VAL A 68 19.05 -27.52 -6.41
CA VAL A 68 17.81 -26.77 -6.62
C VAL A 68 17.17 -26.67 -5.23
N LEU A 69 17.12 -25.46 -4.69
CA LEU A 69 16.30 -25.19 -3.50
C LEU A 69 14.83 -25.29 -3.95
N PRO A 70 13.97 -26.01 -3.21
CA PRO A 70 12.55 -26.00 -3.50
C PRO A 70 12.01 -24.58 -3.35
N ASP A 71 10.98 -24.22 -4.13
CA ASP A 71 10.21 -22.99 -3.94
C ASP A 71 9.84 -22.87 -2.46
N ILE A 72 10.34 -21.84 -1.79
CA ILE A 72 9.94 -21.54 -0.42
C ILE A 72 8.58 -20.84 -0.53
N VAL A 73 7.50 -21.64 -0.48
CA VAL A 73 6.18 -21.08 -0.30
C VAL A 73 6.07 -20.65 1.16
N VAL A 74 6.19 -19.35 1.41
CA VAL A 74 5.98 -18.77 2.75
C VAL A 74 4.50 -18.92 3.07
N THR A 75 4.15 -19.82 3.97
CA THR A 75 2.74 -20.05 4.37
C THR A 75 2.35 -19.22 5.60
N GLY A 76 3.31 -18.79 6.40
CA GLY A 76 3.15 -17.91 7.55
C GLY A 76 4.22 -16.82 7.54
N ARG A 77 4.55 -16.25 8.71
CA ARG A 77 5.73 -15.37 8.80
C ARG A 77 6.99 -16.23 8.59
N GLU A 78 7.94 -15.75 7.78
CA GLU A 78 9.15 -16.51 7.48
C GLU A 78 9.94 -16.72 8.77
N ASP A 79 10.18 -18.01 9.12
CA ASP A 79 10.58 -18.39 10.48
C ASP A 79 12.03 -18.07 10.83
N ASP A 80 12.94 -17.83 9.90
CA ASP A 80 14.32 -17.47 10.22
C ASP A 80 14.97 -16.63 9.12
N LEU A 81 14.87 -15.32 9.23
CA LEU A 81 15.60 -14.38 8.37
C LEU A 81 17.00 -14.02 8.90
N VAL A 82 17.44 -14.63 10.00
CA VAL A 82 18.81 -14.49 10.51
C VAL A 82 19.77 -15.14 9.52
N GLY A 83 20.69 -14.36 9.00
CA GLY A 83 21.65 -14.81 7.97
C GLY A 83 21.26 -14.39 6.55
N THR A 84 20.03 -13.96 6.31
CA THR A 84 19.53 -13.61 4.96
C THR A 84 19.01 -12.17 4.86
N ALA A 85 18.33 -11.64 5.90
CA ALA A 85 17.80 -10.28 5.87
C ALA A 85 18.88 -9.21 5.75
N ASP A 86 18.59 -8.16 5.01
CA ASP A 86 19.48 -6.99 4.85
C ASP A 86 19.24 -5.95 5.96
N SER A 87 18.15 -6.05 6.73
CA SER A 87 17.86 -5.19 7.87
C SER A 87 17.08 -5.92 8.98
N ALA A 88 17.09 -5.34 10.19
CA ALA A 88 16.29 -5.83 11.30
C ALA A 88 14.78 -5.63 11.06
N THR A 89 14.42 -4.62 10.28
CA THR A 89 13.03 -4.17 10.03
C THR A 89 12.50 -4.56 8.64
N GLN A 90 13.11 -5.56 8.03
CA GLN A 90 12.60 -6.27 6.83
C GLN A 90 11.90 -7.55 7.26
N GLY A 91 10.85 -7.94 6.52
CA GLY A 91 10.16 -9.21 6.75
C GLY A 91 9.24 -9.62 5.63
N THR A 92 8.73 -10.85 5.74
CA THR A 92 7.73 -11.40 4.82
C THR A 92 6.59 -12.02 5.61
N VAL A 93 5.37 -11.69 5.21
CA VAL A 93 4.11 -12.21 5.76
C VAL A 93 3.45 -13.06 4.69
N GLY A 94 3.22 -14.33 4.96
CA GLY A 94 2.63 -15.26 4.00
C GLY A 94 1.10 -15.32 4.08
N ALA A 95 0.50 -15.95 3.08
CA ALA A 95 -0.95 -16.08 2.92
C ALA A 95 -1.67 -16.64 4.15
N LYS A 96 -1.04 -17.58 4.89
CA LYS A 96 -1.63 -18.16 6.10
C LYS A 96 -1.80 -17.10 7.20
N GLU A 97 -0.79 -16.27 7.46
CA GLU A 97 -0.87 -15.22 8.48
C GLU A 97 -1.90 -14.15 8.08
N ILE A 98 -1.97 -13.79 6.79
CA ILE A 98 -2.99 -12.87 6.29
C ILE A 98 -4.39 -13.45 6.53
N ALA A 99 -4.60 -14.72 6.20
CA ALA A 99 -5.88 -15.41 6.40
C ALA A 99 -6.25 -15.58 7.89
N ASP A 100 -5.27 -15.66 8.80
CA ASP A 100 -5.50 -15.83 10.24
C ASP A 100 -5.89 -14.51 10.95
N ARG A 101 -6.01 -13.39 10.20
CA ARG A 101 -6.43 -12.10 10.74
C ARG A 101 -7.81 -11.71 10.23
N PRO A 102 -8.73 -11.24 11.11
CA PRO A 102 -9.93 -10.59 10.63
C PRO A 102 -9.52 -9.29 9.89
N VAL A 103 -10.03 -9.12 8.68
CA VAL A 103 -9.77 -7.96 7.83
C VAL A 103 -11.12 -7.34 7.46
N MET A 104 -11.35 -6.11 7.86
CA MET A 104 -12.58 -5.40 7.55
C MET A 104 -12.52 -4.73 6.18
N ARG A 105 -11.40 -4.07 5.88
CA ARG A 105 -11.08 -3.37 4.63
C ARG A 105 -9.78 -3.92 4.02
N ASN A 106 -9.68 -4.00 2.70
CA ASN A 106 -8.54 -4.62 2.03
C ASN A 106 -7.19 -4.01 2.43
N GLY A 107 -7.12 -2.69 2.67
CA GLY A 107 -5.90 -2.02 3.12
C GLY A 107 -5.37 -2.53 4.46
N GLU A 108 -6.24 -2.98 5.37
CA GLU A 108 -5.85 -3.49 6.69
C GLU A 108 -4.95 -4.73 6.65
N MET A 109 -4.83 -5.39 5.49
CA MET A 109 -3.81 -6.43 5.30
C MET A 109 -2.39 -5.91 5.56
N LEU A 110 -2.13 -4.63 5.31
CA LEU A 110 -0.83 -4.01 5.57
C LEU A 110 -0.54 -3.82 7.06
N GLU A 111 -1.53 -3.94 7.95
CA GLU A 111 -1.29 -3.98 9.41
C GLU A 111 -0.62 -5.29 9.87
N THR A 112 -0.38 -6.23 8.96
CA THR A 112 0.54 -7.35 9.18
C THR A 112 2.00 -6.89 9.25
N ILE A 113 2.30 -5.70 8.70
CA ILE A 113 3.61 -5.05 8.80
C ILE A 113 3.73 -4.38 10.18
N PRO A 114 4.71 -4.74 11.00
CA PRO A 114 4.87 -4.16 12.34
C PRO A 114 4.90 -2.64 12.33
N GLY A 115 4.03 -2.00 13.11
CA GLY A 115 3.97 -0.54 13.26
C GLY A 115 3.14 0.20 12.23
N VAL A 116 2.59 -0.47 11.21
CA VAL A 116 1.62 0.13 10.28
C VAL A 116 0.25 0.18 10.94
N ILE A 117 -0.45 1.31 10.78
CA ILE A 117 -1.86 1.50 11.12
C ILE A 117 -2.60 2.02 9.90
N ILE A 118 -3.78 1.50 9.69
CA ILE A 118 -4.67 1.84 8.58
C ILE A 118 -5.96 2.43 9.15
N THR A 119 -6.35 3.61 8.70
CA THR A 119 -7.60 4.25 9.11
C THR A 119 -8.46 4.62 7.91
N GLN A 120 -9.68 5.03 8.17
CA GLN A 120 -10.61 5.52 7.15
C GLN A 120 -11.18 6.85 7.61
N HIS A 121 -11.25 7.84 6.72
CA HIS A 121 -11.82 9.15 7.01
C HIS A 121 -13.08 9.47 6.17
N ALA A 122 -13.46 8.56 5.30
CA ALA A 122 -14.59 8.72 4.38
C ALA A 122 -15.16 7.34 4.02
N GLY A 123 -16.09 7.26 3.07
CA GLY A 123 -16.74 6.03 2.63
C GLY A 123 -15.80 4.95 2.12
N GLY A 124 -16.26 3.71 2.13
CA GLY A 124 -15.48 2.50 1.90
C GLY A 124 -14.77 2.39 0.56
N GLY A 125 -15.20 3.14 -0.47
CA GLY A 125 -14.57 3.11 -1.80
C GLY A 125 -13.34 4.01 -1.97
N LYS A 126 -13.11 4.96 -1.06
CA LYS A 126 -11.93 5.81 -1.02
C LYS A 126 -10.73 5.01 -0.49
N ALA A 127 -9.50 5.31 -0.95
CA ALA A 127 -8.30 4.70 -0.38
C ALA A 127 -8.21 4.93 1.13
N ASN A 128 -7.63 3.96 1.82
CA ASN A 128 -7.36 4.08 3.25
C ASN A 128 -6.26 5.13 3.52
N GLN A 129 -6.20 5.61 4.75
CA GLN A 129 -5.11 6.42 5.24
C GLN A 129 -4.10 5.55 5.98
N TYR A 130 -2.81 5.78 5.75
CA TYR A 130 -1.72 4.95 6.22
C TYR A 130 -0.84 5.72 7.21
N PHE A 131 -0.36 5.02 8.26
CA PHE A 131 0.56 5.60 9.24
C PHE A 131 1.71 4.65 9.51
N LEU A 132 2.92 5.19 9.51
CA LEU A 132 4.15 4.44 9.83
C LEU A 132 5.24 5.39 10.34
N ARG A 133 5.95 5.04 11.43
CA ARG A 133 7.12 5.76 11.92
C ARG A 133 6.88 7.27 12.14
N GLY A 134 5.72 7.64 12.67
CA GLY A 134 5.36 9.03 12.91
C GLY A 134 5.12 9.86 11.64
N PHE A 135 4.96 9.23 10.48
CA PHE A 135 4.35 9.84 9.32
C PHE A 135 2.84 9.65 9.37
N ASN A 136 2.08 10.70 9.10
CA ASN A 136 0.82 10.59 8.40
C ASN A 136 1.19 10.45 6.92
N LEU A 137 0.89 9.30 6.34
CA LEU A 137 1.25 8.99 4.95
C LEU A 137 0.12 9.36 4.00
N ASP A 138 -0.88 10.08 4.53
CA ASP A 138 -2.13 10.32 3.83
C ASP A 138 -2.62 9.02 3.17
N HIS A 139 -2.82 8.98 1.88
CA HIS A 139 -3.24 7.79 1.15
C HIS A 139 -2.07 7.00 0.52
N GLY A 140 -0.81 7.20 0.97
CA GLY A 140 0.35 6.41 0.51
C GLY A 140 1.65 7.16 0.32
N THR A 141 1.70 8.46 0.56
CA THR A 141 2.97 9.23 0.51
C THR A 141 3.99 8.62 1.49
N ASP A 142 5.26 8.52 1.07
CA ASP A 142 6.37 7.92 1.85
C ASP A 142 6.22 6.42 2.22
N LEU A 143 5.19 5.72 1.71
CA LEU A 143 5.08 4.25 1.74
C LEU A 143 4.88 3.73 0.31
N ALA A 144 5.93 3.17 -0.29
CA ALA A 144 5.85 2.58 -1.61
C ALA A 144 5.09 1.25 -1.56
N ILE A 145 4.00 1.13 -2.30
CA ILE A 145 3.20 -0.10 -2.37
C ILE A 145 3.14 -0.57 -3.82
N ASP A 146 3.44 -1.84 -4.04
CA ASP A 146 3.29 -2.44 -5.37
C ASP A 146 2.61 -3.82 -5.32
N ILE A 147 2.04 -4.22 -6.46
CA ILE A 147 1.50 -5.56 -6.69
C ILE A 147 2.32 -6.23 -7.79
N ASP A 148 3.07 -7.30 -7.44
CA ASP A 148 3.94 -8.02 -8.37
C ASP A 148 4.94 -7.06 -9.08
N GLY A 149 5.34 -5.94 -8.45
CA GLY A 149 6.22 -4.92 -9.00
C GLY A 149 5.54 -3.85 -9.86
N MET A 150 4.20 -3.83 -10.00
CA MET A 150 3.44 -2.71 -10.56
C MET A 150 3.05 -1.75 -9.41
N PRO A 151 3.51 -0.48 -9.42
CA PRO A 151 3.20 0.47 -8.35
C PRO A 151 1.70 0.73 -8.20
N LEU A 152 1.23 0.77 -6.95
CA LEU A 152 -0.11 1.28 -6.61
C LEU A 152 -0.10 2.79 -6.45
N ASN A 153 0.96 3.37 -5.90
CA ASN A 153 1.08 4.80 -5.65
C ASN A 153 0.95 5.62 -6.94
N LEU A 154 0.15 6.68 -6.87
CA LEU A 154 -0.07 7.68 -7.92
C LEU A 154 0.63 8.97 -7.51
N PRO A 155 1.77 9.38 -8.13
CA PRO A 155 2.61 10.47 -7.64
C PRO A 155 1.90 11.81 -7.54
N THR A 156 1.40 12.33 -8.65
CA THR A 156 0.47 13.45 -8.68
C THR A 156 -0.93 12.88 -8.69
N HIS A 157 -1.87 13.38 -7.89
CA HIS A 157 -3.21 12.82 -7.83
C HIS A 157 -4.23 13.86 -7.39
N ALA A 158 -5.44 13.82 -7.96
CA ALA A 158 -6.48 14.82 -7.70
C ALA A 158 -6.84 14.94 -6.21
N HIS A 159 -6.82 13.83 -5.45
CA HIS A 159 -7.16 13.84 -4.03
C HIS A 159 -5.95 13.96 -3.11
N GLY A 160 -4.89 13.19 -3.33
CA GLY A 160 -3.74 13.16 -2.42
C GLY A 160 -2.50 12.59 -3.10
N GLN A 161 -1.37 13.28 -2.97
CA GLN A 161 -0.10 12.86 -3.52
C GLN A 161 0.27 11.45 -3.03
N GLY A 162 0.72 10.57 -3.95
CA GLY A 162 1.10 9.20 -3.60
C GLY A 162 -0.07 8.23 -3.40
N TYR A 163 -1.30 8.66 -3.74
CA TYR A 163 -2.54 7.90 -3.55
C TYR A 163 -2.42 6.43 -3.93
N SER A 164 -2.72 5.53 -2.99
CA SER A 164 -2.54 4.09 -3.13
C SER A 164 -3.82 3.35 -2.72
N ASP A 165 -4.64 3.00 -3.70
CA ASP A 165 -5.92 2.31 -3.49
C ASP A 165 -5.75 0.79 -3.47
N MET A 166 -5.97 0.17 -2.30
CA MET A 166 -5.92 -1.27 -2.07
C MET A 166 -7.22 -2.00 -2.48
N ASN A 167 -8.26 -1.30 -2.92
CA ASN A 167 -9.54 -1.93 -3.24
C ASN A 167 -9.49 -2.90 -4.44
N ILE A 168 -8.49 -2.77 -5.32
CA ILE A 168 -8.21 -3.73 -6.40
C ILE A 168 -7.71 -5.10 -5.92
N VAL A 169 -7.27 -5.22 -4.67
CA VAL A 169 -6.69 -6.45 -4.12
C VAL A 169 -7.78 -7.41 -3.67
N ILE A 170 -7.69 -8.67 -4.10
CA ILE A 170 -8.50 -9.78 -3.57
C ILE A 170 -7.62 -10.52 -2.56
N PRO A 171 -7.89 -10.43 -1.24
CA PRO A 171 -7.01 -10.92 -0.17
C PRO A 171 -6.63 -12.39 -0.28
N GLU A 172 -7.57 -13.25 -0.67
CA GLU A 172 -7.34 -14.70 -0.79
C GLU A 172 -6.38 -15.09 -1.92
N LEU A 173 -6.08 -14.15 -2.82
CA LEU A 173 -5.15 -14.35 -3.92
C LEU A 173 -3.76 -13.78 -3.63
N VAL A 174 -3.56 -13.17 -2.47
CA VAL A 174 -2.25 -12.69 -2.01
C VAL A 174 -1.45 -13.87 -1.48
N GLN A 175 -0.31 -14.15 -2.10
CA GLN A 175 0.65 -15.16 -1.67
C GLN A 175 1.47 -14.68 -0.47
N GLY A 176 1.82 -13.39 -0.45
CA GLY A 176 2.56 -12.78 0.65
C GLY A 176 2.81 -11.30 0.45
N ILE A 177 3.26 -10.67 1.53
CA ILE A 177 3.67 -9.27 1.58
C ILE A 177 5.10 -9.23 2.12
N THR A 178 6.04 -8.79 1.28
CA THR A 178 7.40 -8.47 1.73
C THR A 178 7.46 -6.98 2.07
N TYR A 179 7.98 -6.65 3.24
CA TYR A 179 8.08 -5.27 3.67
C TYR A 179 9.50 -4.87 4.02
N GLU A 180 9.83 -3.63 3.78
CA GLU A 180 11.14 -3.02 4.00
C GLU A 180 10.90 -1.63 4.60
N LYS A 181 11.47 -1.34 5.81
CA LYS A 181 11.23 -0.05 6.46
C LYS A 181 12.47 0.84 6.39
N GLY A 182 12.22 2.12 6.06
CA GLY A 182 13.23 3.16 5.96
C GLY A 182 13.99 3.19 4.63
N PRO A 183 14.80 4.24 4.41
CA PRO A 183 15.41 4.59 3.13
C PRO A 183 16.71 3.80 2.84
N TYR A 184 16.74 2.49 3.01
CA TYR A 184 17.97 1.70 3.02
C TYR A 184 18.16 0.78 1.81
N TYR A 185 17.17 0.63 0.94
CA TYR A 185 17.13 -0.34 -0.16
C TYR A 185 17.27 0.35 -1.52
N ALA A 186 18.25 -0.07 -2.32
CA ALA A 186 18.54 0.60 -3.60
C ALA A 186 17.45 0.38 -4.67
N ALA A 187 16.71 -0.72 -4.58
CA ALA A 187 15.62 -1.03 -5.48
C ALA A 187 14.38 -0.15 -5.25
N ASN A 188 14.20 0.34 -4.03
CA ASN A 188 13.07 1.22 -3.68
C ASN A 188 13.41 2.66 -4.10
N GLY A 189 12.44 3.36 -4.65
CA GLY A 189 12.57 4.73 -5.15
C GLY A 189 11.50 5.63 -4.56
N ASP A 190 10.72 6.26 -5.44
CA ASP A 190 9.68 7.20 -5.04
C ASP A 190 8.76 6.64 -3.94
N PHE A 191 8.44 7.48 -2.94
CA PHE A 191 7.59 7.16 -1.78
C PHE A 191 8.12 6.09 -0.81
N SER A 192 9.41 5.76 -0.79
CA SER A 192 9.93 4.73 0.11
C SER A 192 10.64 5.25 1.37
N SER A 193 10.46 6.52 1.73
CA SER A 193 11.14 7.15 2.89
C SER A 193 10.79 6.49 4.22
N ALA A 194 9.52 6.17 4.47
CA ALA A 194 9.09 5.42 5.66
C ALA A 194 9.26 3.90 5.46
N GLY A 195 9.05 3.42 4.23
CA GLY A 195 9.20 2.01 3.87
C GLY A 195 8.54 1.64 2.56
N ALA A 196 8.57 0.32 2.27
CA ALA A 196 7.91 -0.27 1.11
C ALA A 196 7.16 -1.55 1.49
N ALA A 197 6.09 -1.86 0.75
CA ALA A 197 5.31 -3.09 0.85
C ALA A 197 5.11 -3.69 -0.55
N HIS A 198 5.68 -4.87 -0.76
CA HIS A 198 5.63 -5.60 -2.04
C HIS A 198 4.63 -6.74 -1.92
N ILE A 199 3.47 -6.62 -2.56
CA ILE A 199 2.40 -7.60 -2.52
C ILE A 199 2.59 -8.57 -3.68
N THR A 200 2.72 -9.86 -3.38
CA THR A 200 2.87 -10.90 -4.40
C THR A 200 1.58 -11.73 -4.46
N PHE A 201 1.08 -11.96 -5.66
CA PHE A 201 -0.10 -12.79 -5.90
C PHE A 201 0.28 -14.22 -6.29
N PHE A 202 -0.59 -15.18 -5.95
CA PHE A 202 -0.47 -16.54 -6.48
C PHE A 202 -0.52 -16.53 -8.01
N LYS A 203 0.36 -17.30 -8.64
CA LYS A 203 0.36 -17.53 -10.10
C LYS A 203 -0.47 -18.76 -10.49
N SER A 204 -0.77 -19.64 -9.52
CA SER A 204 -1.68 -20.78 -9.63
C SER A 204 -2.22 -21.13 -8.24
N LEU A 205 -3.39 -21.72 -8.17
CA LEU A 205 -3.99 -22.25 -6.94
C LEU A 205 -3.94 -23.77 -6.97
N PRO A 206 -3.70 -24.42 -5.83
CA PRO A 206 -3.75 -25.90 -5.73
C PRO A 206 -5.17 -26.43 -5.82
N GLU A 207 -6.17 -25.65 -5.44
CA GLU A 207 -7.59 -25.98 -5.39
C GLU A 207 -8.41 -24.77 -5.85
N ASP A 208 -9.56 -25.01 -6.47
CA ASP A 208 -10.52 -23.96 -6.79
C ASP A 208 -11.14 -23.42 -5.50
N LEU A 209 -11.40 -22.13 -5.43
CA LEU A 209 -11.93 -21.44 -4.25
C LEU A 209 -13.22 -20.71 -4.58
N VAL A 210 -14.25 -20.94 -3.76
CA VAL A 210 -15.47 -20.12 -3.74
C VAL A 210 -15.70 -19.66 -2.30
N SER A 211 -15.77 -18.34 -2.08
CA SER A 211 -16.04 -17.74 -0.77
C SER A 211 -17.32 -16.91 -0.85
N LEU A 212 -18.24 -17.17 0.06
CA LEU A 212 -19.50 -16.44 0.21
C LEU A 212 -19.59 -15.94 1.64
N SER A 213 -19.87 -14.65 1.83
CA SER A 213 -20.04 -14.08 3.17
C SER A 213 -21.16 -13.05 3.21
N VAL A 214 -21.81 -12.97 4.37
CA VAL A 214 -22.85 -11.99 4.69
C VAL A 214 -22.65 -11.46 6.09
N GLY A 215 -23.13 -10.26 6.39
CA GLY A 215 -22.95 -9.66 7.70
C GLY A 215 -23.97 -8.63 8.07
N MET A 216 -23.70 -7.94 9.17
CA MET A 216 -24.46 -6.77 9.60
C MET A 216 -24.29 -5.62 8.60
N TYR A 217 -25.13 -4.61 8.69
CA TYR A 217 -25.07 -3.39 7.88
C TYR A 217 -25.08 -3.61 6.35
N GLY A 218 -25.87 -4.58 5.89
CA GLY A 218 -26.00 -4.85 4.44
C GLY A 218 -24.79 -5.57 3.82
N TYR A 219 -23.77 -5.91 4.61
CA TYR A 219 -22.57 -6.56 4.08
C TYR A 219 -22.86 -7.87 3.35
N GLY A 220 -22.34 -7.98 2.14
CA GLY A 220 -22.40 -9.19 1.34
C GLY A 220 -21.23 -9.29 0.37
N ARG A 221 -20.61 -10.47 0.30
CA ARG A 221 -19.46 -10.71 -0.59
C ARG A 221 -19.53 -12.10 -1.21
N ALA A 222 -19.22 -12.15 -2.50
CA ALA A 222 -19.05 -13.40 -3.23
C ALA A 222 -17.75 -13.35 -4.02
N MET A 223 -16.87 -14.32 -3.83
CA MET A 223 -15.60 -14.44 -4.52
C MET A 223 -15.43 -15.84 -5.07
N PHE A 224 -14.81 -15.95 -6.23
CA PHE A 224 -14.37 -17.21 -6.80
C PHE A 224 -12.96 -17.08 -7.39
N ALA A 225 -12.20 -18.15 -7.35
CA ALA A 225 -10.93 -18.26 -8.06
C ALA A 225 -10.64 -19.71 -8.43
N SER A 226 -10.01 -19.91 -9.56
CA SER A 226 -9.69 -21.23 -10.11
C SER A 226 -8.39 -21.18 -10.89
N SER A 227 -7.71 -22.32 -10.98
CA SER A 227 -6.53 -22.51 -11.82
C SER A 227 -6.70 -23.69 -12.75
N THR A 228 -6.36 -23.51 -14.02
CA THR A 228 -6.40 -24.58 -15.00
C THR A 228 -5.13 -24.63 -15.82
N ALA A 229 -4.65 -25.84 -16.13
CA ALA A 229 -3.49 -26.02 -17.00
C ALA A 229 -3.87 -25.69 -18.46
N ILE A 230 -3.11 -24.80 -19.09
CA ILE A 230 -3.26 -24.44 -20.51
C ILE A 230 -1.91 -24.61 -21.21
N GLY A 231 -1.81 -25.62 -22.09
CA GLY A 231 -0.55 -25.97 -22.74
C GLY A 231 0.49 -26.42 -21.73
N SER A 232 1.61 -25.70 -21.65
CA SER A 232 2.69 -25.94 -20.67
C SER A 232 2.65 -24.98 -19.49
N GLY A 233 1.64 -24.14 -19.37
CA GLY A 233 1.46 -23.17 -18.30
C GLY A 233 0.15 -23.35 -17.55
N ASN A 234 -0.13 -22.44 -16.63
CA ASN A 234 -1.34 -22.35 -15.84
C ASN A 234 -2.04 -21.03 -16.11
N LEU A 235 -3.37 -21.05 -16.15
CA LEU A 235 -4.23 -19.88 -16.10
C LEU A 235 -4.94 -19.85 -14.75
N LEU A 236 -4.60 -18.88 -13.90
CA LEU A 236 -5.37 -18.49 -12.74
C LEU A 236 -6.38 -17.42 -13.16
N TYR A 237 -7.62 -17.54 -12.73
CA TYR A 237 -8.63 -16.49 -12.90
C TYR A 237 -9.55 -16.44 -11.70
N GLY A 238 -10.04 -15.24 -11.39
CA GLY A 238 -10.92 -15.03 -10.26
C GLY A 238 -11.67 -13.71 -10.35
N GLY A 239 -12.66 -13.57 -9.47
CA GLY A 239 -13.44 -12.35 -9.37
C GLY A 239 -14.17 -12.24 -8.04
N GLU A 240 -14.53 -11.00 -7.71
CA GLU A 240 -15.20 -10.61 -6.48
C GLU A 240 -16.36 -9.69 -6.77
N LEU A 241 -17.48 -9.90 -6.07
CA LEU A 241 -18.59 -8.97 -5.93
C LEU A 241 -18.71 -8.63 -4.45
N TYR A 242 -18.78 -7.36 -4.12
CA TYR A 242 -18.82 -6.84 -2.76
C TYR A 242 -19.88 -5.77 -2.63
N HIS A 243 -20.60 -5.77 -1.50
CA HIS A 243 -21.54 -4.75 -1.10
C HIS A 243 -21.46 -4.51 0.41
N ASP A 244 -21.53 -3.24 0.85
CA ASP A 244 -21.57 -2.85 2.26
C ASP A 244 -22.29 -1.49 2.41
N ASP A 245 -23.31 -1.43 3.27
CA ASP A 245 -24.01 -0.18 3.61
C ASP A 245 -23.30 0.60 4.73
N GLY A 246 -22.47 -0.08 5.52
CA GLY A 246 -21.90 0.49 6.74
C GLY A 246 -22.94 0.83 7.81
N PRO A 247 -22.50 1.27 9.01
CA PRO A 247 -23.39 1.64 10.11
C PRO A 247 -23.99 3.05 9.99
N TRP A 248 -23.75 3.73 8.89
CA TRP A 248 -24.03 5.13 8.66
C TRP A 248 -25.54 5.40 8.58
N THR A 249 -25.99 6.57 9.06
CA THR A 249 -27.38 7.02 8.93
C THR A 249 -27.77 7.19 7.46
N HIS A 250 -26.81 7.64 6.63
CA HIS A 250 -26.88 7.61 5.17
C HIS A 250 -25.97 6.48 4.69
N PRO A 251 -26.52 5.36 4.19
CA PRO A 251 -25.73 4.19 3.83
C PRO A 251 -24.66 4.50 2.77
N ASP A 252 -23.48 3.92 2.92
CA ASP A 252 -22.42 4.02 1.92
C ASP A 252 -22.82 3.39 0.58
N ASP A 253 -23.74 2.40 0.58
CA ASP A 253 -24.10 1.62 -0.62
C ASP A 253 -22.85 1.25 -1.44
N TYR A 254 -21.78 0.89 -0.74
CA TYR A 254 -20.52 0.61 -1.38
C TYR A 254 -20.61 -0.67 -2.18
N GLN A 255 -20.44 -0.54 -3.49
CA GLN A 255 -20.43 -1.65 -4.43
C GLN A 255 -19.08 -1.76 -5.10
N ARG A 256 -18.48 -2.96 -5.08
CA ARG A 256 -17.20 -3.22 -5.69
C ARG A 256 -17.22 -4.49 -6.53
N VAL A 257 -16.56 -4.40 -7.69
CA VAL A 257 -16.33 -5.55 -8.57
C VAL A 257 -14.85 -5.64 -8.87
N ASN A 258 -14.25 -6.78 -8.57
CA ASN A 258 -12.86 -7.10 -8.90
C ASN A 258 -12.78 -8.30 -9.85
N GLY A 259 -11.78 -8.29 -10.72
CA GLY A 259 -11.45 -9.40 -11.59
C GLY A 259 -9.95 -9.52 -11.83
N ILE A 260 -9.46 -10.76 -11.92
CA ILE A 260 -8.06 -11.07 -12.24
C ILE A 260 -7.97 -12.26 -13.17
N ALA A 261 -7.01 -12.23 -14.09
CA ALA A 261 -6.60 -13.36 -14.90
C ALA A 261 -5.08 -13.35 -15.08
N THR A 262 -4.40 -14.42 -14.69
CA THR A 262 -2.94 -14.56 -14.78
C THR A 262 -2.61 -15.84 -15.52
N TYR A 263 -1.94 -15.73 -16.69
CA TYR A 263 -1.30 -16.86 -17.32
C TYR A 263 0.17 -16.90 -16.91
N SER A 264 0.65 -18.05 -16.44
CA SER A 264 2.04 -18.25 -16.05
C SER A 264 2.62 -19.52 -16.63
N GLN A 265 3.89 -19.48 -16.98
CA GLN A 265 4.62 -20.63 -17.50
C GLN A 265 6.09 -20.59 -17.10
N GLY A 266 6.67 -21.75 -16.85
CA GLY A 266 8.08 -21.91 -16.48
C GLY A 266 8.23 -22.37 -15.05
N ASP A 267 9.43 -22.19 -14.52
CA ASP A 267 9.86 -22.53 -13.17
C ASP A 267 10.73 -21.39 -12.60
N ASN A 268 11.44 -21.61 -11.51
CA ASN A 268 12.30 -20.60 -10.90
C ASN A 268 13.52 -20.23 -11.75
N ASP A 269 13.98 -21.14 -12.64
CA ASP A 269 15.13 -20.89 -13.50
C ASP A 269 14.76 -20.04 -14.72
N LEU A 270 13.55 -20.23 -15.26
CA LEU A 270 13.06 -19.50 -16.42
C LEU A 270 11.53 -19.50 -16.43
N GLY A 271 10.96 -18.36 -16.29
CA GLY A 271 9.51 -18.22 -16.31
C GLY A 271 9.02 -16.87 -16.83
N TYR A 272 7.73 -16.83 -17.15
CA TYR A 272 7.02 -15.59 -17.45
C TYR A 272 5.57 -15.68 -17.01
N SER A 273 4.98 -14.52 -16.74
CA SER A 273 3.56 -14.39 -16.51
C SER A 273 2.97 -13.18 -17.22
N LEU A 274 1.68 -13.27 -17.52
CA LEU A 274 0.88 -12.15 -18.05
C LEU A 274 -0.38 -12.07 -17.20
N THR A 275 -0.57 -10.92 -16.54
CA THR A 275 -1.70 -10.67 -15.64
C THR A 275 -2.54 -9.51 -16.15
N ALA A 276 -3.86 -9.68 -16.13
CA ALA A 276 -4.83 -8.60 -16.30
C ALA A 276 -5.65 -8.47 -15.02
N ARG A 277 -5.88 -7.23 -14.54
CA ARG A 277 -6.72 -6.92 -13.37
C ARG A 277 -7.74 -5.85 -13.74
N ALA A 278 -8.92 -5.92 -13.12
CA ALA A 278 -9.98 -4.96 -13.28
C ALA A 278 -10.62 -4.68 -11.91
N TYR A 279 -10.87 -3.42 -11.62
CA TYR A 279 -11.55 -2.93 -10.43
C TYR A 279 -12.52 -1.83 -10.83
N HIS A 280 -13.71 -1.84 -10.22
CA HIS A 280 -14.66 -0.74 -10.26
C HIS A 280 -15.41 -0.69 -8.92
N GLY A 281 -15.52 0.52 -8.35
CA GLY A 281 -16.22 0.80 -7.10
C GLY A 281 -17.08 2.05 -7.20
N THR A 282 -18.23 2.05 -6.50
CA THR A 282 -19.11 3.22 -6.33
C THR A 282 -19.57 3.27 -4.88
N TRP A 283 -19.65 4.46 -4.30
CA TRP A 283 -20.02 4.64 -2.89
C TRP A 283 -20.65 6.01 -2.61
N ASN A 284 -21.44 6.07 -1.54
CA ASN A 284 -21.69 7.31 -0.81
C ASN A 284 -20.67 7.40 0.33
N SER A 285 -20.55 8.58 0.95
CA SER A 285 -19.59 8.81 2.02
C SER A 285 -20.25 9.50 3.19
N SER A 286 -19.80 9.14 4.41
CA SER A 286 -19.83 10.04 5.55
C SER A 286 -18.39 10.49 5.76
N ASP A 287 -18.06 11.70 5.35
CA ASP A 287 -16.76 12.28 5.66
C ASP A 287 -16.62 12.56 7.16
N GLN A 288 -15.51 13.11 7.63
CA GLN A 288 -15.34 13.44 9.03
C GLN A 288 -16.36 14.48 9.49
N VAL A 289 -16.92 14.30 10.68
CA VAL A 289 -17.98 15.14 11.21
C VAL A 289 -17.51 16.03 12.37
N ALA A 290 -18.05 17.25 12.46
CA ALA A 290 -17.75 18.20 13.52
C ALA A 290 -18.28 17.69 14.89
N THR A 291 -17.44 17.76 15.94
CA THR A 291 -17.82 17.35 17.29
C THR A 291 -19.06 18.09 17.78
N SER A 292 -19.17 19.40 17.51
CA SER A 292 -20.31 20.22 17.92
C SER A 292 -21.64 19.80 17.29
N ALA A 293 -21.61 19.30 16.06
CA ALA A 293 -22.81 18.81 15.36
C ALA A 293 -23.36 17.54 16.04
N VAL A 294 -22.47 16.66 16.49
CA VAL A 294 -22.83 15.44 17.23
C VAL A 294 -23.28 15.80 18.66
N ASP A 295 -22.53 16.64 19.37
CA ASP A 295 -22.82 17.03 20.78
C ASP A 295 -24.11 17.80 20.92
N SER A 296 -24.45 18.65 19.93
CA SER A 296 -25.73 19.38 19.92
C SER A 296 -26.92 18.49 19.51
N GLY A 297 -26.67 17.30 18.97
CA GLY A 297 -27.69 16.41 18.42
C GLY A 297 -28.21 16.84 17.05
N GLN A 298 -27.49 17.70 16.33
CA GLN A 298 -27.79 18.06 14.93
C GLN A 298 -27.72 16.81 14.03
N ILE A 299 -26.70 15.98 14.25
CA ILE A 299 -26.58 14.65 13.62
C ILE A 299 -26.29 13.59 14.70
N PRO A 300 -26.65 12.31 14.50
CA PRO A 300 -26.18 11.23 15.35
C PRO A 300 -24.70 10.94 15.12
N PHE A 301 -24.06 10.14 15.99
CA PHE A 301 -22.63 9.79 15.95
C PHE A 301 -22.19 9.16 14.60
N PHE A 302 -23.07 8.43 13.94
CA PHE A 302 -22.87 7.86 12.59
C PHE A 302 -23.62 8.65 11.50
N GLY A 303 -23.81 9.95 11.73
CA GLY A 303 -24.49 10.84 10.77
C GLY A 303 -23.54 11.44 9.74
N SER A 304 -24.09 12.15 8.75
CA SER A 304 -23.38 13.00 7.81
C SER A 304 -23.99 14.39 7.80
N LEU A 305 -23.21 15.43 7.58
CA LEU A 305 -23.67 16.80 7.38
C LEU A 305 -23.99 17.05 5.89
N ASP A 306 -23.20 16.48 5.00
CA ASP A 306 -23.55 16.41 3.56
C ASP A 306 -23.75 14.93 3.14
N PRO A 307 -25.01 14.49 2.94
CA PRO A 307 -25.30 13.12 2.49
C PRO A 307 -25.04 12.89 1.00
N SER A 308 -24.65 13.92 0.25
CA SER A 308 -24.31 13.81 -1.17
C SER A 308 -22.83 13.50 -1.44
N ASP A 309 -21.98 13.45 -0.42
CA ASP A 309 -20.58 13.05 -0.52
C ASP A 309 -20.44 11.59 -1.00
N GLY A 310 -19.29 11.25 -1.55
CA GLY A 310 -18.99 9.91 -2.08
C GLY A 310 -18.27 9.95 -3.41
N GLY A 311 -18.39 8.88 -4.20
CA GLY A 311 -17.69 8.87 -5.47
C GLY A 311 -17.76 7.56 -6.22
N ASN A 312 -16.91 7.47 -7.24
CA ASN A 312 -16.63 6.25 -7.97
C ASN A 312 -15.16 6.20 -8.38
N SER A 313 -14.59 5.01 -8.45
CA SER A 313 -13.25 4.81 -8.99
C SER A 313 -13.16 3.52 -9.78
N GLN A 314 -12.21 3.49 -10.73
CA GLN A 314 -11.96 2.29 -11.53
C GLN A 314 -10.49 2.19 -11.92
N ARG A 315 -9.99 0.95 -11.99
CA ARG A 315 -8.63 0.67 -12.44
C ARG A 315 -8.60 -0.60 -13.30
N TYR A 316 -7.97 -0.50 -14.47
CA TYR A 316 -7.75 -1.63 -15.36
C TYR A 316 -6.26 -1.73 -15.68
N SER A 317 -5.66 -2.90 -15.48
CA SER A 317 -4.22 -3.07 -15.68
C SER A 317 -3.88 -4.31 -16.47
N VAL A 318 -2.74 -4.25 -17.17
CA VAL A 318 -2.07 -5.38 -17.79
C VAL A 318 -0.61 -5.34 -17.39
N GLN A 319 -0.06 -6.48 -16.99
CA GLN A 319 1.30 -6.62 -16.49
C GLN A 319 1.94 -7.89 -17.03
N GLY A 320 3.17 -7.78 -17.53
CA GLY A 320 3.97 -8.91 -17.97
C GLY A 320 5.25 -9.02 -17.16
N GLU A 321 5.55 -10.20 -16.65
CA GLU A 321 6.80 -10.52 -15.95
C GLU A 321 7.58 -11.57 -16.71
N TRP A 322 8.89 -11.45 -16.67
CA TRP A 322 9.82 -12.45 -17.16
C TRP A 322 11.01 -12.54 -16.23
N HIS A 323 11.45 -13.76 -15.94
CA HIS A 323 12.66 -13.96 -15.15
C HIS A 323 13.50 -15.10 -15.73
N ARG A 324 14.80 -14.99 -15.48
CA ARG A 324 15.77 -16.04 -15.75
C ARG A 324 16.81 -16.03 -14.65
N GLU A 325 17.06 -17.19 -14.07
CA GLU A 325 18.09 -17.41 -13.06
C GLU A 325 18.97 -18.57 -13.47
N ASP A 326 20.29 -18.43 -13.29
CA ASP A 326 21.28 -19.48 -13.43
C ASP A 326 22.34 -19.34 -12.31
N ALA A 327 23.30 -20.27 -12.27
CA ALA A 327 24.34 -20.29 -11.24
C ALA A 327 25.21 -19.01 -11.16
N ASN A 328 25.18 -18.16 -12.17
CA ASN A 328 26.04 -16.98 -12.26
C ASN A 328 25.24 -15.67 -12.25
N SER A 329 23.95 -15.70 -12.59
CA SER A 329 23.16 -14.47 -12.70
C SER A 329 21.66 -14.72 -12.55
N SER A 330 20.95 -13.67 -12.12
CA SER A 330 19.49 -13.57 -12.14
C SER A 330 19.06 -12.32 -12.88
N THR A 331 18.07 -12.45 -13.76
CA THR A 331 17.47 -11.32 -14.50
C THR A 331 15.97 -11.33 -14.32
N LYS A 332 15.40 -10.19 -13.97
CA LYS A 332 13.95 -9.99 -13.83
C LYS A 332 13.54 -8.78 -14.65
N VAL A 333 12.43 -8.90 -15.36
CA VAL A 333 11.83 -7.81 -16.13
C VAL A 333 10.34 -7.82 -15.88
N ASN A 334 9.79 -6.65 -15.55
CA ASN A 334 8.38 -6.43 -15.33
C ASN A 334 7.96 -5.20 -16.15
N ALA A 335 6.95 -5.35 -16.98
CA ALA A 335 6.36 -4.26 -17.77
C ALA A 335 4.87 -4.19 -17.46
N TYR A 336 4.36 -2.99 -17.28
CA TYR A 336 2.96 -2.77 -16.93
C TYR A 336 2.37 -1.56 -17.64
N ALA A 337 1.05 -1.60 -17.79
CA ALA A 337 0.25 -0.44 -18.17
C ALA A 337 -1.09 -0.51 -17.42
N PHE A 338 -1.62 0.65 -17.03
CA PHE A 338 -2.93 0.73 -16.43
C PHE A 338 -3.63 2.04 -16.74
N TYR A 339 -4.94 1.96 -16.66
CA TYR A 339 -5.90 3.05 -16.70
C TYR A 339 -6.48 3.22 -15.30
N TYR A 340 -6.67 4.46 -14.86
CA TYR A 340 -7.31 4.79 -13.60
C TYR A 340 -8.23 6.00 -13.79
N ASP A 341 -9.33 6.03 -13.04
CA ASP A 341 -10.34 7.09 -13.07
C ASP A 341 -10.92 7.27 -11.67
N LEU A 342 -11.16 8.51 -11.25
CA LEU A 342 -11.76 8.88 -9.98
C LEU A 342 -12.69 10.08 -10.18
N ASP A 343 -13.90 10.00 -9.62
CA ASP A 343 -14.76 11.13 -9.30
C ASP A 343 -15.04 11.06 -7.80
N LEU A 344 -14.60 12.04 -7.02
CA LEU A 344 -14.73 12.10 -5.57
C LEU A 344 -15.37 13.42 -5.17
N PHE A 345 -16.47 13.34 -4.40
CA PHE A 345 -17.20 14.47 -3.84
C PHE A 345 -17.02 14.48 -2.33
N SER A 346 -16.55 15.60 -1.78
CA SER A 346 -16.28 15.79 -0.36
C SER A 346 -16.72 17.16 0.12
N ASP A 347 -17.17 17.25 1.37
CA ASP A 347 -17.49 18.51 2.04
C ASP A 347 -16.95 18.50 3.48
N PHE A 348 -15.85 19.21 3.73
CA PHE A 348 -15.18 19.23 5.04
C PHE A 348 -15.56 20.44 5.87
N THR A 349 -15.86 21.58 5.23
CA THR A 349 -16.12 22.86 5.92
C THR A 349 -17.60 23.24 5.93
N TYR A 350 -18.41 22.51 5.22
CA TYR A 350 -19.87 22.55 5.07
C TYR A 350 -20.39 23.88 4.50
N PHE A 351 -20.58 24.91 5.33
CA PHE A 351 -21.11 26.23 4.94
C PHE A 351 -20.14 27.37 5.29
N LEU A 352 -18.86 27.10 5.50
CA LEU A 352 -17.89 28.10 5.94
C LEU A 352 -17.61 29.14 4.86
N THR A 353 -17.53 28.75 3.59
CA THR A 353 -17.24 29.61 2.44
C THR A 353 -18.52 30.08 1.80
N ASP A 354 -19.42 29.18 1.44
CA ASP A 354 -20.74 29.51 0.83
C ASP A 354 -21.89 29.08 1.73
N ASP A 355 -22.46 30.08 2.44
CA ASP A 355 -23.59 29.89 3.35
C ASP A 355 -24.91 29.51 2.64
N ILE A 356 -24.93 29.50 1.28
CA ILE A 356 -26.12 29.27 0.47
C ILE A 356 -26.10 27.84 -0.13
N HIS A 357 -25.00 27.44 -0.74
CA HIS A 357 -24.89 26.18 -1.52
C HIS A 357 -24.02 25.12 -0.81
N GLY A 358 -23.35 25.49 0.29
CA GLY A 358 -22.38 24.62 0.96
C GLY A 358 -21.01 24.59 0.25
N ASP A 359 -20.08 23.89 0.84
CA ASP A 359 -18.66 23.91 0.44
C ASP A 359 -18.25 22.63 -0.33
N GLN A 360 -19.19 21.76 -0.71
CA GLN A 360 -18.87 20.53 -1.45
C GLN A 360 -18.06 20.82 -2.71
N PHE A 361 -17.06 19.99 -2.95
CA PHE A 361 -16.21 20.03 -4.14
C PHE A 361 -16.03 18.64 -4.77
N GLU A 362 -15.70 18.62 -6.05
CA GLU A 362 -15.35 17.41 -6.81
C GLU A 362 -13.85 17.41 -7.11
N GLN A 363 -13.21 16.31 -6.80
CA GLN A 363 -11.86 15.96 -7.25
C GLN A 363 -11.97 14.88 -8.31
N LYS A 364 -11.51 15.20 -9.51
CA LYS A 364 -11.66 14.36 -10.68
C LYS A 364 -10.33 14.04 -11.31
N GLU A 365 -10.09 12.75 -11.56
CA GLU A 365 -8.87 12.32 -12.22
C GLU A 365 -9.15 11.31 -13.33
N HIS A 366 -8.40 11.46 -14.41
CA HIS A 366 -8.27 10.48 -15.47
C HIS A 366 -6.80 10.25 -15.76
N ARG A 367 -6.33 8.98 -15.71
CA ARG A 367 -4.91 8.65 -15.85
C ARG A 367 -4.66 7.41 -16.70
N GLU A 368 -3.65 7.51 -17.55
CA GLU A 368 -3.02 6.36 -18.21
C GLU A 368 -1.57 6.26 -17.74
N VAL A 369 -1.09 5.04 -17.46
CA VAL A 369 0.27 4.80 -16.98
C VAL A 369 0.90 3.67 -17.75
N ALA A 370 2.19 3.82 -18.08
CA ALA A 370 3.01 2.73 -18.60
C ALA A 370 4.38 2.73 -17.89
N GLY A 371 4.90 1.54 -17.57
CA GLY A 371 6.19 1.43 -16.92
C GLY A 371 6.90 0.11 -17.16
N LEU A 372 8.20 0.14 -16.82
CA LEU A 372 9.13 -0.99 -16.97
C LEU A 372 10.06 -1.01 -15.76
N ASN A 373 10.18 -2.17 -15.12
CA ASN A 373 11.18 -2.45 -14.10
C ASN A 373 12.06 -3.60 -14.60
N ALA A 374 13.38 -3.43 -14.59
CA ALA A 374 14.32 -4.46 -14.97
C ALA A 374 15.47 -4.52 -13.97
N SER A 375 15.90 -5.72 -13.59
CA SER A 375 17.08 -5.93 -12.77
C SER A 375 17.92 -7.09 -13.27
N HIS A 376 19.23 -6.98 -13.08
CA HIS A 376 20.19 -8.02 -13.39
C HIS A 376 21.21 -8.15 -12.27
N THR A 377 21.22 -9.32 -11.62
CA THR A 377 22.15 -9.67 -10.55
C THR A 377 23.23 -10.59 -11.08
N ILE A 378 24.48 -10.29 -10.79
CA ILE A 378 25.65 -11.11 -11.14
C ILE A 378 26.25 -11.66 -9.84
N TYR A 379 26.29 -12.98 -9.74
CA TYR A 379 26.94 -13.69 -8.64
C TYR A 379 28.42 -13.85 -8.93
N GLY A 380 29.26 -13.53 -7.95
CA GLY A 380 30.71 -13.56 -8.14
C GLY A 380 31.50 -13.63 -6.85
N LYS A 381 32.78 -13.30 -6.93
CA LYS A 381 33.65 -13.24 -5.72
C LYS A 381 34.51 -11.99 -5.74
N LEU A 382 34.56 -11.30 -4.61
CA LEU A 382 35.48 -10.20 -4.34
C LEU A 382 36.53 -10.67 -3.31
N PHE A 383 37.80 -10.67 -3.67
CA PHE A 383 38.91 -11.19 -2.83
C PHE A 383 38.64 -12.62 -2.29
N GLY A 384 37.98 -13.46 -3.08
CA GLY A 384 37.62 -14.82 -2.68
C GLY A 384 36.36 -14.92 -1.78
N ARG A 385 35.66 -13.82 -1.52
CA ARG A 385 34.42 -13.74 -0.74
C ARG A 385 33.23 -13.66 -1.68
N GLU A 386 32.13 -14.29 -1.31
CA GLU A 386 30.89 -14.26 -2.10
C GLU A 386 30.39 -12.83 -2.23
N MET A 387 29.96 -12.48 -3.43
CA MET A 387 29.50 -11.15 -3.79
C MET A 387 28.36 -11.24 -4.81
N GLU A 388 27.36 -10.39 -4.61
CA GLU A 388 26.28 -10.15 -5.56
C GLU A 388 26.35 -8.68 -6.02
N ASN A 389 26.15 -8.46 -7.32
CA ASN A 389 26.04 -7.12 -7.88
C ASN A 389 24.74 -7.04 -8.65
N THR A 390 23.82 -6.20 -8.22
CA THR A 390 22.54 -5.96 -8.86
C THR A 390 22.53 -4.60 -9.54
N PHE A 391 22.16 -4.59 -10.80
CA PHE A 391 21.92 -3.39 -11.59
C PHE A 391 20.44 -3.35 -11.95
N GLY A 392 19.80 -2.20 -11.75
CA GLY A 392 18.39 -2.04 -12.05
C GLY A 392 18.05 -0.76 -12.79
N LEU A 393 16.97 -0.83 -13.54
CA LEU A 393 16.34 0.26 -14.25
C LEU A 393 14.84 0.23 -13.97
N GLN A 394 14.29 1.39 -13.64
CA GLN A 394 12.84 1.61 -13.49
C GLN A 394 12.48 2.82 -14.34
N VAL A 395 11.44 2.71 -15.16
CA VAL A 395 10.92 3.81 -15.97
C VAL A 395 9.41 3.81 -15.84
N ARG A 396 8.83 5.00 -15.62
CA ARG A 396 7.40 5.19 -15.56
C ARG A 396 7.01 6.48 -16.25
N ASN A 397 5.88 6.46 -16.95
CA ASN A 397 5.25 7.63 -17.52
C ASN A 397 3.77 7.64 -17.18
N ASP A 398 3.30 8.76 -16.67
CA ASP A 398 1.92 9.04 -16.33
C ASP A 398 1.40 10.15 -17.25
N TRP A 399 0.24 9.94 -17.88
CA TRP A 399 -0.55 10.95 -18.57
C TRP A 399 -1.80 11.18 -17.76
N ILE A 400 -1.95 12.40 -17.21
CA ILE A 400 -2.93 12.73 -16.20
C ILE A 400 -3.78 13.90 -16.68
N SER A 401 -5.06 13.85 -16.38
CA SER A 401 -5.98 14.99 -16.43
C SER A 401 -6.64 15.09 -15.06
N ASP A 402 -6.29 16.13 -14.32
CA ASP A 402 -6.81 16.44 -12.98
C ASP A 402 -7.74 17.63 -13.02
N GLY A 403 -8.78 17.62 -12.18
CA GLY A 403 -9.70 18.73 -12.00
C GLY A 403 -10.17 18.86 -10.57
N LEU A 404 -10.37 20.10 -10.14
CA LEU A 404 -10.99 20.49 -8.89
C LEU A 404 -12.14 21.46 -9.18
N PHE A 405 -13.36 21.09 -8.73
CA PHE A 405 -14.58 21.82 -9.10
C PHE A 405 -15.44 22.09 -7.87
N GLN A 406 -16.12 23.23 -7.82
CA GLN A 406 -17.18 23.52 -6.85
C GLN A 406 -18.45 22.79 -7.21
N THR A 407 -19.07 22.09 -6.25
CA THR A 407 -20.30 21.34 -6.49
C THR A 407 -21.36 21.59 -5.41
N GLU A 408 -22.63 21.33 -5.75
CA GLU A 408 -23.78 21.18 -4.85
C GLU A 408 -24.55 19.94 -5.30
N ASP A 409 -24.82 19.01 -4.40
CA ASP A 409 -25.45 17.72 -4.73
C ASP A 409 -24.78 17.01 -5.93
N ARG A 410 -23.45 17.00 -5.97
CA ARG A 410 -22.60 16.45 -7.07
C ARG A 410 -22.78 17.13 -8.43
N ASN A 411 -23.27 18.35 -8.48
CA ASN A 411 -23.39 19.11 -9.72
C ASN A 411 -22.46 20.32 -9.67
N GLU A 412 -21.63 20.51 -10.70
CA GLU A 412 -20.76 21.67 -10.82
C GLU A 412 -21.55 22.97 -10.86
N ILE A 413 -21.23 23.89 -9.96
CA ILE A 413 -21.87 25.21 -9.87
C ILE A 413 -20.86 26.32 -9.55
N ASN A 414 -21.18 27.56 -9.98
CA ASN A 414 -20.51 28.73 -9.43
C ASN A 414 -21.05 29.03 -8.03
N LYS A 415 -20.16 29.26 -7.07
CA LYS A 415 -20.52 29.62 -5.68
C LYS A 415 -20.27 31.10 -5.42
N ILE A 416 -20.63 31.57 -4.24
CA ILE A 416 -20.35 32.92 -3.80
C ILE A 416 -19.69 32.81 -2.42
N ASP A 417 -18.53 33.44 -2.27
CA ASP A 417 -17.92 33.56 -0.96
C ASP A 417 -18.79 34.45 -0.06
N THR A 418 -19.43 33.85 0.92
CA THR A 418 -20.29 34.53 1.91
C THR A 418 -19.62 34.67 3.28
N ASN A 419 -18.38 34.18 3.44
CA ASN A 419 -17.62 34.30 4.68
C ASN A 419 -17.09 35.73 4.88
N PRO A 420 -17.64 36.54 5.80
CA PRO A 420 -17.20 37.91 5.99
C PRO A 420 -15.77 38.06 6.55
N ALA A 421 -15.15 36.96 6.98
CA ALA A 421 -13.75 36.94 7.41
C ALA A 421 -12.78 36.68 6.28
N ASP A 422 -13.28 36.21 5.11
CA ASP A 422 -12.46 35.93 3.95
C ASP A 422 -12.15 37.21 3.13
N PRO A 423 -10.93 37.39 2.62
CA PRO A 423 -10.58 38.49 1.70
C PRO A 423 -11.43 38.54 0.42
N ASN A 424 -11.99 37.42 0.00
CA ASN A 424 -12.80 37.27 -1.21
C ASN A 424 -14.30 37.44 -0.95
N PHE A 425 -14.71 37.87 0.24
CA PHE A 425 -16.12 38.05 0.63
C PHE A 425 -16.94 38.74 -0.48
N GLY A 426 -18.02 38.09 -0.90
CA GLY A 426 -18.95 38.56 -1.92
C GLY A 426 -18.47 38.36 -3.36
N GLN A 427 -17.35 37.72 -3.60
CA GLN A 427 -16.90 37.35 -4.93
C GLN A 427 -17.55 36.05 -5.40
N VAL A 428 -17.67 35.88 -6.72
CA VAL A 428 -18.10 34.63 -7.34
C VAL A 428 -16.90 33.70 -7.41
N ILE A 429 -17.02 32.50 -6.83
CA ILE A 429 -16.07 31.41 -7.00
C ILE A 429 -16.53 30.62 -8.24
N PRO A 430 -15.72 30.50 -9.29
CA PRO A 430 -16.10 29.75 -10.49
C PRO A 430 -16.29 28.26 -10.18
N ALA A 431 -17.11 27.58 -10.98
CA ALA A 431 -17.29 26.13 -10.85
C ALA A 431 -15.96 25.37 -10.98
N THR A 432 -15.11 25.73 -11.93
CA THR A 432 -13.75 25.22 -12.05
C THR A 432 -12.83 26.02 -11.15
N ILE A 433 -12.22 25.35 -10.14
CA ILE A 433 -11.18 25.94 -9.29
C ILE A 433 -9.82 25.77 -9.97
N LYS A 434 -9.55 24.57 -10.47
CA LYS A 434 -8.29 24.22 -11.15
C LYS A 434 -8.51 23.05 -12.11
N GLN A 435 -7.82 23.09 -13.26
CA GLN A 435 -7.81 21.97 -14.20
C GLN A 435 -6.47 21.87 -14.91
N ASP A 436 -5.85 20.70 -14.88
CA ASP A 436 -4.51 20.45 -15.37
C ASP A 436 -4.45 19.23 -16.31
N ALA A 437 -3.62 19.33 -17.34
CA ALA A 437 -3.16 18.18 -18.12
C ALA A 437 -1.66 18.00 -17.87
N ILE A 438 -1.28 16.83 -17.37
CA ILE A 438 0.06 16.61 -16.83
C ILE A 438 0.69 15.38 -17.52
N THR A 439 1.97 15.52 -17.89
CA THR A 439 2.81 14.36 -18.23
C THR A 439 3.95 14.29 -17.24
N GLN A 440 3.94 13.26 -16.40
CA GLN A 440 5.00 13.01 -15.44
C GLN A 440 5.80 11.77 -15.84
N THR A 441 7.11 11.95 -16.06
CA THR A 441 8.01 10.87 -16.46
C THR A 441 9.10 10.69 -15.43
N SER A 442 9.32 9.46 -14.96
CA SER A 442 10.40 9.13 -14.06
C SER A 442 11.29 8.02 -14.61
N ALA A 443 12.60 8.10 -14.30
CA ALA A 443 13.58 7.07 -14.61
C ALA A 443 14.57 6.93 -13.46
N GLY A 444 14.65 5.72 -12.88
CA GLY A 444 15.57 5.37 -11.81
C GLY A 444 16.60 4.32 -12.26
N LEU A 445 17.87 4.60 -12.04
CA LEU A 445 18.96 3.63 -12.19
C LEU A 445 19.51 3.30 -10.82
N TYR A 446 19.66 2.02 -10.49
CA TYR A 446 20.28 1.64 -9.23
C TYR A 446 21.33 0.55 -9.38
N TYR A 447 22.28 0.59 -8.46
CA TYR A 447 23.30 -0.44 -8.28
C TYR A 447 23.33 -0.84 -6.82
N GLU A 448 23.38 -2.15 -6.54
CA GLU A 448 23.54 -2.70 -5.21
C GLU A 448 24.65 -3.75 -5.21
N ASN A 449 25.50 -3.69 -4.20
CA ASN A 449 26.58 -4.65 -3.98
C ASN A 449 26.43 -5.29 -2.60
N LYS A 450 26.23 -6.60 -2.57
CA LYS A 450 26.26 -7.42 -1.34
C LYS A 450 27.54 -8.20 -1.27
N VAL A 451 28.23 -8.17 -0.13
CA VAL A 451 29.46 -8.92 0.09
C VAL A 451 29.42 -9.63 1.44
N GLN A 452 29.65 -10.95 1.40
CA GLN A 452 29.86 -11.77 2.59
C GLN A 452 31.37 -11.77 2.94
N TRP A 453 31.81 -10.85 3.80
CA TRP A 453 33.23 -10.70 4.18
C TRP A 453 33.79 -11.87 4.98
N GLY A 454 32.93 -12.59 5.67
CA GLY A 454 33.26 -13.77 6.49
C GLY A 454 31.98 -14.33 7.07
N GLU A 455 32.12 -15.26 8.02
CA GLU A 455 30.95 -15.89 8.66
C GLU A 455 30.11 -14.91 9.51
N LYS A 456 30.64 -13.75 9.83
CA LYS A 456 30.07 -12.82 10.84
C LYS A 456 29.94 -11.39 10.36
N VAL A 457 30.26 -11.08 9.12
CA VAL A 457 30.15 -9.71 8.59
C VAL A 457 29.64 -9.76 7.16
N ARG A 458 28.54 -9.07 6.91
CA ARG A 458 28.00 -8.78 5.58
C ARG A 458 27.90 -7.27 5.38
N THR A 459 28.02 -6.81 4.14
CA THR A 459 27.72 -5.42 3.75
C THR A 459 26.80 -5.40 2.56
N VAL A 460 25.85 -4.45 2.58
CA VAL A 460 25.01 -4.08 1.44
C VAL A 460 25.27 -2.62 1.16
N LEU A 461 25.72 -2.28 -0.04
CA LEU A 461 26.00 -0.91 -0.45
C LEU A 461 25.21 -0.63 -1.72
N GLY A 462 24.42 0.41 -1.69
CA GLY A 462 23.54 0.82 -2.79
C GLY A 462 23.79 2.25 -3.22
N LEU A 463 23.57 2.50 -4.50
CA LEU A 463 23.48 3.84 -5.08
C LEU A 463 22.35 3.84 -6.08
N ARG A 464 21.44 4.79 -5.94
CA ARG A 464 20.35 5.04 -6.87
C ARG A 464 20.46 6.46 -7.43
N TYR A 465 20.05 6.65 -8.67
CA TYR A 465 19.97 7.96 -9.31
C TYR A 465 18.65 8.07 -10.07
N ASP A 466 17.85 9.03 -9.68
CA ASP A 466 16.52 9.26 -10.22
C ASP A 466 16.46 10.56 -11.02
N LEU A 467 15.69 10.53 -12.09
CA LEU A 467 15.35 11.65 -12.97
C LEU A 467 13.82 11.75 -13.04
N PHE A 468 13.30 12.95 -12.86
CA PHE A 468 11.87 13.25 -12.99
C PHE A 468 11.67 14.43 -13.93
N ASN A 469 10.78 14.29 -14.90
CA ASN A 469 10.28 15.37 -15.72
C ASN A 469 8.81 15.62 -15.39
N PHE A 470 8.50 16.84 -15.02
CA PHE A 470 7.16 17.35 -14.77
C PHE A 470 6.79 18.29 -15.90
N ASP A 471 5.79 17.96 -16.71
CA ASP A 471 5.27 18.77 -17.80
C ASP A 471 3.78 19.03 -17.53
N VAL A 472 3.43 20.26 -17.16
CA VAL A 472 2.11 20.68 -16.70
C VAL A 472 1.54 21.73 -17.64
N HIS A 473 0.32 21.47 -18.09
CA HIS A 473 -0.52 22.40 -18.83
C HIS A 473 -1.74 22.76 -17.99
N ASP A 474 -1.66 23.88 -17.28
CA ASP A 474 -2.72 24.44 -16.44
C ASP A 474 -3.62 25.36 -17.29
N GLU A 475 -4.89 25.55 -16.90
CA GLU A 475 -5.79 26.54 -17.50
C GLU A 475 -5.22 27.97 -17.42
N ASP A 476 -4.51 28.30 -16.32
CA ASP A 476 -3.70 29.51 -16.25
C ASP A 476 -2.32 29.26 -16.88
N PRO A 477 -2.01 29.86 -18.05
CA PRO A 477 -0.73 29.67 -18.69
C PRO A 477 0.49 30.07 -17.83
N ALA A 478 0.30 30.87 -16.76
CA ALA A 478 1.36 31.28 -15.85
C ALA A 478 1.80 30.11 -14.93
N ASN A 479 0.94 29.13 -14.72
CA ASN A 479 1.18 27.93 -13.94
C ASN A 479 1.68 26.73 -14.79
N SER A 480 1.58 26.86 -16.13
CA SER A 480 2.09 25.84 -17.06
C SER A 480 3.62 25.88 -17.13
N GLY A 481 4.24 24.70 -17.25
CA GLY A 481 5.69 24.63 -17.35
C GLY A 481 6.24 23.22 -17.48
N ASP A 482 7.55 23.14 -17.72
CA ASP A 482 8.34 21.92 -17.79
C ASP A 482 9.51 22.04 -16.82
N LYS A 483 9.70 21.01 -15.96
CA LYS A 483 10.79 21.00 -14.97
C LYS A 483 11.41 19.61 -14.87
N LEU A 484 12.74 19.56 -15.07
CA LEU A 484 13.54 18.35 -14.89
C LEU A 484 14.31 18.41 -13.59
N GLU A 485 14.15 17.40 -12.74
CA GLU A 485 14.87 17.26 -11.49
C GLU A 485 15.57 15.91 -11.39
N SER A 486 16.58 15.83 -10.51
CA SER A 486 17.32 14.60 -10.29
C SER A 486 17.87 14.50 -8.89
N LEU A 487 17.97 13.26 -8.38
CA LEU A 487 18.47 13.01 -7.04
C LEU A 487 19.34 11.75 -6.99
N PRO A 488 20.59 11.83 -6.49
CA PRO A 488 21.39 10.66 -6.10
C PRO A 488 21.04 10.22 -4.68
N SER A 489 20.79 8.92 -4.49
CA SER A 489 20.36 8.32 -3.23
C SER A 489 21.32 7.19 -2.80
N PRO A 490 22.42 7.51 -2.06
CA PRO A 490 23.33 6.52 -1.51
C PRO A 490 22.67 5.79 -0.32
N LYS A 491 22.93 4.48 -0.20
CA LYS A 491 22.39 3.60 0.84
C LYS A 491 23.46 2.60 1.29
N GLY A 492 23.39 2.19 2.56
CA GLY A 492 24.36 1.21 3.05
C GLY A 492 23.96 0.55 4.36
N THR A 493 24.23 -0.74 4.45
CA THR A 493 24.02 -1.57 5.64
C THR A 493 25.27 -2.37 5.96
N ILE A 494 25.62 -2.45 7.25
CA ILE A 494 26.63 -3.36 7.78
C ILE A 494 25.91 -4.29 8.76
N ILE A 495 26.11 -5.58 8.59
CA ILE A 495 25.47 -6.64 9.36
C ILE A 495 26.53 -7.43 10.08
N PHE A 496 26.38 -7.58 11.39
CA PHE A 496 27.24 -8.32 12.27
C PHE A 496 26.53 -9.53 12.85
N GLY A 497 27.14 -10.69 12.74
CA GLY A 497 26.55 -11.95 13.18
C GLY A 497 26.41 -12.96 12.03
N PRO A 498 25.65 -14.05 12.23
CA PRO A 498 24.94 -14.38 13.46
C PRO A 498 25.84 -14.88 14.58
N TRP A 499 25.62 -14.43 15.82
CA TRP A 499 26.10 -15.07 17.05
C TRP A 499 24.89 -15.63 17.79
N ASP A 500 24.86 -16.93 18.00
CA ASP A 500 23.73 -17.61 18.66
C ASP A 500 22.39 -17.20 18.06
N LYS A 501 22.29 -17.30 16.72
CA LYS A 501 21.12 -16.89 15.93
C LYS A 501 20.69 -15.43 16.15
N THR A 502 21.62 -14.54 16.42
CA THR A 502 21.37 -13.11 16.61
C THR A 502 22.28 -12.28 15.71
N GLU A 503 21.70 -11.33 14.99
CA GLU A 503 22.39 -10.38 14.13
C GLU A 503 22.11 -8.94 14.56
N PHE A 504 23.11 -8.08 14.34
CA PHE A 504 23.05 -6.64 14.59
C PHE A 504 23.23 -5.90 13.28
N TYR A 505 22.44 -4.86 13.09
CA TYR A 505 22.36 -4.07 11.85
C TYR A 505 22.72 -2.62 12.15
N LEU A 506 23.54 -2.03 11.29
CA LEU A 506 23.81 -0.60 11.25
C LEU A 506 23.57 -0.15 9.82
N GLN A 507 22.59 0.73 9.63
CA GLN A 507 22.20 1.14 8.30
C GLN A 507 21.94 2.64 8.21
N GLY A 508 22.10 3.19 7.01
CA GLY A 508 21.81 4.56 6.70
C GLY A 508 21.61 4.75 5.19
N GLY A 509 20.79 5.71 4.84
CA GLY A 509 20.49 5.96 3.46
C GLY A 509 19.76 7.27 3.23
N LEU A 510 19.59 7.57 1.96
CA LEU A 510 18.79 8.67 1.45
C LEU A 510 17.72 8.10 0.52
N ASP A 511 16.50 8.59 0.66
CA ASP A 511 15.40 8.35 -0.25
C ASP A 511 14.61 9.63 -0.46
N TYR A 512 13.44 9.57 -1.11
CA TYR A 512 12.65 10.75 -1.43
C TYR A 512 11.19 10.38 -1.70
N HIS A 513 10.34 11.40 -1.71
CA HIS A 513 9.09 11.39 -2.45
C HIS A 513 9.11 12.49 -3.53
N SER A 514 8.42 12.24 -4.65
CA SER A 514 8.16 13.26 -5.66
C SER A 514 7.02 14.17 -5.19
N SER A 515 7.13 15.48 -5.40
CA SER A 515 6.05 16.43 -5.15
C SER A 515 4.96 16.31 -6.20
N ASP A 516 3.77 16.82 -5.89
CA ASP A 516 2.71 16.98 -6.88
C ASP A 516 3.20 17.89 -8.04
N ALA A 517 3.03 17.43 -9.25
CA ALA A 517 3.52 18.15 -10.44
C ALA A 517 2.92 19.55 -10.57
N ARG A 518 1.65 19.72 -10.15
CA ARG A 518 0.96 21.01 -10.17
C ARG A 518 1.68 22.04 -9.32
N ALA A 519 2.09 21.68 -8.11
CA ALA A 519 2.86 22.54 -7.22
C ALA A 519 4.23 22.91 -7.79
N VAL A 520 4.87 22.00 -8.53
CA VAL A 520 6.24 22.18 -9.03
C VAL A 520 6.33 23.30 -10.06
N THR A 521 5.29 23.54 -10.86
CA THR A 521 5.23 24.57 -11.91
C THR A 521 4.40 25.78 -11.53
N GLN A 522 3.54 25.68 -10.52
CA GLN A 522 2.62 26.74 -10.11
C GLN A 522 3.34 28.01 -9.65
N THR A 523 2.85 29.16 -10.08
CA THR A 523 3.38 30.49 -9.72
C THR A 523 2.34 31.37 -9.02
N THR A 524 1.05 31.06 -9.22
CA THR A 524 -0.09 31.78 -8.67
C THR A 524 -1.13 30.77 -8.19
N ASN A 525 -1.61 30.91 -6.98
CA ASN A 525 -2.67 30.09 -6.41
C ASN A 525 -4.05 30.43 -6.99
N PRO A 526 -5.07 29.55 -6.88
CA PRO A 526 -6.44 29.83 -7.33
C PRO A 526 -7.06 31.08 -6.70
N ASP A 527 -6.67 31.43 -5.47
CA ASP A 527 -7.06 32.67 -4.78
C ASP A 527 -6.30 33.94 -5.26
N ALA A 528 -5.53 33.83 -6.36
CA ALA A 528 -4.67 34.84 -6.91
C ALA A 528 -3.49 35.26 -6.01
N SER A 529 -3.19 34.56 -4.94
CA SER A 529 -1.99 34.79 -4.14
C SER A 529 -0.74 34.27 -4.88
N PRO A 530 0.39 35.03 -4.87
CA PRO A 530 1.60 34.57 -5.51
C PRO A 530 2.31 33.54 -4.63
N ILE A 531 2.85 32.49 -5.24
CA ILE A 531 3.76 31.57 -4.57
C ILE A 531 5.14 32.23 -4.48
N GLY A 532 5.70 32.34 -3.28
CA GLY A 532 6.93 33.08 -2.99
C GLY A 532 8.23 32.48 -3.56
N GLY A 533 8.15 31.43 -4.39
CA GLY A 533 9.30 30.71 -4.93
C GLY A 533 8.88 29.56 -5.84
N THR A 534 9.68 28.50 -5.88
CA THR A 534 9.37 27.25 -6.60
C THR A 534 9.38 26.08 -5.63
N VAL A 535 8.39 25.20 -5.74
CA VAL A 535 8.36 23.92 -5.01
C VAL A 535 9.41 22.98 -5.61
N ASN A 536 10.15 22.27 -4.74
CA ASN A 536 11.08 21.23 -5.19
C ASN A 536 10.27 20.00 -5.66
N GLY A 537 10.60 19.49 -6.84
CA GLY A 537 9.92 18.31 -7.37
C GLY A 537 10.33 16.99 -6.71
N LEU A 538 11.47 16.96 -6.02
CA LEU A 538 11.94 15.80 -5.24
C LEU A 538 12.32 16.24 -3.83
N VAL A 539 11.71 15.61 -2.83
CA VAL A 539 11.91 15.92 -1.41
C VAL A 539 12.72 14.81 -0.75
N PRO A 540 14.01 15.04 -0.47
CA PRO A 540 14.87 14.00 0.10
C PRO A 540 14.63 13.78 1.60
N THR A 541 14.62 12.50 2.01
CA THR A 541 14.61 12.03 3.39
C THR A 541 15.88 11.24 3.67
N LYS A 542 16.58 11.58 4.75
CA LYS A 542 17.77 10.86 5.25
C LYS A 542 17.38 9.99 6.43
N GLY A 543 17.89 8.76 6.45
CA GLY A 543 17.63 7.83 7.54
C GLY A 543 18.89 7.16 8.08
N ALA A 544 18.81 6.80 9.36
CA ALA A 544 19.80 5.94 10.03
C ALA A 544 19.08 5.00 11.02
N GLU A 545 19.55 3.78 11.12
CA GLU A 545 18.94 2.78 12.02
C GLU A 545 20.00 1.86 12.62
N VAL A 546 19.80 1.51 13.89
CA VAL A 546 20.49 0.43 14.57
C VAL A 546 19.46 -0.61 14.97
N GLY A 547 19.63 -1.84 14.53
CA GLY A 547 18.68 -2.89 14.77
C GLY A 547 19.31 -4.19 15.24
N VAL A 548 18.49 -5.04 15.82
CA VAL A 548 18.82 -6.41 16.19
C VAL A 548 17.69 -7.34 15.77
N ARG A 549 18.07 -8.49 15.25
CA ARG A 549 17.18 -9.60 14.92
C ARG A 549 17.70 -10.86 15.61
N SER A 550 16.82 -11.62 16.25
CA SER A 550 17.18 -12.81 17.00
C SER A 550 16.13 -13.91 16.90
N SER A 551 16.58 -15.12 16.64
CA SER A 551 15.86 -16.39 16.80
C SER A 551 16.58 -17.33 17.79
N ALA A 552 17.36 -16.76 18.75
CA ALA A 552 18.09 -17.51 19.77
C ALA A 552 17.17 -18.31 20.71
N ILE A 553 15.98 -17.79 21.00
CA ILE A 553 14.94 -18.52 21.73
C ILE A 553 14.17 -19.37 20.72
N PRO A 554 14.08 -20.69 20.92
CA PRO A 554 13.34 -21.55 20.01
C PRO A 554 11.89 -21.07 19.77
N HIS A 555 11.48 -21.05 18.52
CA HIS A 555 10.14 -20.63 18.09
C HIS A 555 9.80 -19.15 18.34
N LEU A 556 10.74 -18.32 18.78
CA LEU A 556 10.57 -16.88 18.94
C LEU A 556 11.44 -16.14 17.94
N GLN A 557 10.81 -15.34 17.09
CA GLN A 557 11.46 -14.31 16.32
C GLN A 557 11.28 -12.97 17.02
N SER A 558 12.35 -12.27 17.27
CA SER A 558 12.32 -10.93 17.87
C SER A 558 13.14 -9.97 17.04
N THR A 559 12.59 -8.80 16.80
CA THR A 559 13.32 -7.67 16.23
C THR A 559 13.18 -6.45 17.12
N ALA A 560 14.25 -5.68 17.23
CA ALA A 560 14.21 -4.37 17.86
C ALA A 560 15.02 -3.39 17.04
N SER A 561 14.55 -2.16 16.90
CA SER A 561 15.26 -1.10 16.19
C SER A 561 15.14 0.25 16.89
N LEU A 562 16.19 1.05 16.74
CA LEU A 562 16.20 2.48 17.00
C LEU A 562 16.47 3.17 15.67
N TRP A 563 15.58 4.04 15.26
CA TRP A 563 15.65 4.67 13.96
C TRP A 563 15.51 6.20 14.05
N TYR A 564 16.05 6.88 13.06
CA TYR A 564 16.01 8.32 12.86
C TYR A 564 15.79 8.63 11.39
N LEU A 565 14.87 9.54 11.09
CA LEU A 565 14.59 10.07 9.76
C LEU A 565 14.57 11.59 9.82
N HIS A 566 15.10 12.23 8.79
CA HIS A 566 15.01 13.67 8.59
C HIS A 566 14.55 13.95 7.15
N SER A 567 13.38 14.56 7.02
CA SER A 567 12.82 15.01 5.74
C SER A 567 13.08 16.50 5.55
N ASN A 568 13.41 16.91 4.33
CA ASN A 568 13.60 18.32 4.05
C ASN A 568 12.29 19.13 4.12
N PHE A 569 11.15 18.47 3.83
CA PHE A 569 9.81 19.06 3.96
C PHE A 569 8.81 17.92 4.19
N ASP A 570 7.65 18.22 4.80
CA ASP A 570 6.48 17.33 4.76
C ASP A 570 5.68 17.60 3.48
N SER A 571 5.18 16.54 2.83
CA SER A 571 4.49 16.63 1.54
C SER A 571 3.17 17.40 1.61
N GLU A 572 2.40 17.22 2.67
CA GLU A 572 1.12 17.90 2.89
C GLU A 572 1.26 19.43 3.03
N GLN A 573 2.47 19.93 3.26
CA GLN A 573 2.73 21.36 3.37
C GLN A 573 3.04 22.03 2.04
N LEU A 574 3.21 21.28 0.95
CA LEU A 574 3.64 21.81 -0.32
C LEU A 574 2.50 22.03 -1.31
N PHE A 575 1.46 21.22 -1.23
CA PHE A 575 0.26 21.31 -2.07
C PHE A 575 -0.97 20.82 -1.34
N ASP A 576 -1.99 21.64 -1.28
CA ASP A 576 -3.30 21.29 -0.75
C ASP A 576 -4.24 20.90 -1.91
N ASN A 577 -4.63 19.65 -1.96
CA ASN A 577 -5.44 19.09 -3.04
C ASN A 577 -6.92 19.51 -2.97
N ASP A 578 -7.39 20.02 -1.81
CA ASP A 578 -8.77 20.45 -1.62
C ASP A 578 -9.00 21.89 -2.09
N SER A 579 -7.94 22.70 -2.11
CA SER A 579 -8.00 24.11 -2.53
C SER A 579 -7.15 24.41 -3.78
N GLY A 580 -6.26 23.50 -4.17
CA GLY A 580 -5.28 23.75 -5.24
C GLY A 580 -4.19 24.74 -4.88
N ILE A 581 -4.01 25.04 -3.58
CA ILE A 581 -3.01 25.99 -3.09
C ILE A 581 -1.65 25.31 -2.93
N ALA A 582 -0.62 25.90 -3.53
CA ALA A 582 0.77 25.50 -3.32
C ALA A 582 1.50 26.49 -2.41
N THR A 583 2.44 25.99 -1.60
CA THR A 583 3.29 26.81 -0.72
C THR A 583 4.73 26.34 -0.75
N THR A 584 5.66 27.30 -0.63
CA THR A 584 7.09 27.03 -0.45
C THR A 584 7.52 27.04 1.02
N ASP A 585 6.60 27.28 1.93
CA ASP A 585 6.88 27.47 3.36
C ASP A 585 6.95 26.15 4.15
N GLY A 586 6.98 25.00 3.47
CA GLY A 586 7.16 23.69 4.07
C GLY A 586 8.37 23.63 5.02
N GLN A 587 8.20 23.01 6.19
CA GLN A 587 9.21 22.92 7.23
C GLN A 587 9.95 21.59 7.17
N PRO A 588 11.32 21.60 7.27
CA PRO A 588 12.06 20.38 7.52
C PRO A 588 11.62 19.76 8.84
N SER A 589 11.57 18.43 8.87
CA SER A 589 11.13 17.70 10.04
C SER A 589 12.06 16.55 10.39
N GLU A 590 12.14 16.24 11.66
CA GLU A 590 12.84 15.05 12.18
C GLU A 590 11.86 14.09 12.85
N ARG A 591 12.08 12.81 12.60
CA ARG A 591 11.36 11.72 13.22
C ARG A 591 12.34 10.71 13.80
N TYR A 592 12.05 10.18 14.97
CA TYR A 592 12.83 9.12 15.58
C TYR A 592 11.97 8.24 16.45
N GLY A 593 12.38 7.01 16.66
CA GLY A 593 11.60 6.09 17.44
C GLY A 593 12.28 4.78 17.75
N VAL A 594 11.51 3.96 18.46
CA VAL A 594 11.85 2.59 18.79
C VAL A 594 10.73 1.67 18.30
N GLU A 595 11.12 0.52 17.76
CA GLU A 595 10.19 -0.53 17.33
C GLU A 595 10.63 -1.86 17.94
N LEU A 596 9.66 -2.65 18.39
CA LEU A 596 9.82 -4.03 18.82
C LEU A 596 8.78 -4.87 18.12
N ALA A 597 9.19 -5.97 17.49
CA ALA A 597 8.27 -6.94 16.92
C ALA A 597 8.64 -8.35 17.38
N ASN A 598 7.65 -9.09 17.83
CA ASN A 598 7.83 -10.44 18.35
C ASN A 598 6.77 -11.37 17.74
N TYR A 599 7.23 -12.50 17.25
CA TYR A 599 6.40 -13.57 16.74
C TYR A 599 6.81 -14.89 17.39
N TYR A 600 5.91 -15.50 18.17
CA TYR A 600 6.20 -16.66 19.00
C TYR A 600 5.23 -17.80 18.71
N THR A 601 5.77 -18.93 18.26
CA THR A 601 5.03 -20.17 17.98
C THR A 601 5.49 -21.29 18.92
N PRO A 602 5.14 -21.22 20.24
CA PRO A 602 5.63 -22.19 21.21
C PRO A 602 5.24 -23.64 20.90
N THR A 603 4.16 -23.80 20.16
CA THR A 603 3.62 -25.09 19.68
C THR A 603 3.00 -24.90 18.31
N ASP A 604 2.80 -25.99 17.56
CA ASP A 604 2.20 -25.96 16.21
C ASP A 604 0.75 -25.42 16.18
N TRP A 605 0.08 -25.38 17.33
CA TRP A 605 -1.31 -24.93 17.46
C TRP A 605 -1.48 -23.53 18.06
N LEU A 606 -0.40 -22.89 18.56
CA LEU A 606 -0.47 -21.59 19.23
C LEU A 606 0.52 -20.61 18.61
N THR A 607 0.03 -19.48 18.16
CA THR A 607 0.83 -18.31 17.75
C THR A 607 0.49 -17.12 18.61
N LEU A 608 1.52 -16.45 19.12
CA LEU A 608 1.43 -15.18 19.83
C LEU A 608 2.28 -14.16 19.08
N ASP A 609 1.73 -13.00 18.77
CA ASP A 609 2.48 -11.90 18.19
C ASP A 609 2.21 -10.60 18.93
N CYS A 610 3.23 -9.75 18.98
CA CYS A 610 3.13 -8.43 19.59
C CYS A 610 4.14 -7.49 18.94
N ASP A 611 3.61 -6.44 18.32
CA ASP A 611 4.36 -5.36 17.72
C ASP A 611 4.08 -4.07 18.50
N TRP A 612 5.14 -3.33 18.82
CA TRP A 612 5.05 -2.05 19.50
C TRP A 612 6.01 -1.06 18.86
N GLY A 613 5.49 0.15 18.59
CA GLY A 613 6.25 1.30 18.12
C GLY A 613 5.98 2.54 18.98
N ASP A 614 7.01 3.31 19.28
CA ASP A 614 6.90 4.65 19.88
C ASP A 614 7.75 5.61 19.06
N SER A 615 7.11 6.66 18.50
CA SER A 615 7.67 7.58 17.51
C SER A 615 7.49 9.01 17.95
N TRP A 616 8.46 9.86 17.66
CA TRP A 616 8.40 11.31 17.87
C TRP A 616 8.67 12.01 16.55
N ALA A 617 7.87 13.03 16.23
CA ALA A 617 7.99 13.84 15.03
C ALA A 617 7.92 15.33 15.36
N TYR A 618 8.91 16.09 14.91
CA TYR A 618 9.04 17.52 15.19
C TYR A 618 9.55 18.27 13.97
N PHE A 619 9.05 19.48 13.76
CA PHE A 619 9.67 20.44 12.86
C PHE A 619 11.01 20.93 13.40
N ASP A 620 11.99 21.16 12.55
CA ASP A 620 13.30 21.70 12.93
C ASP A 620 13.16 23.09 13.59
N ARG A 621 12.21 23.86 13.12
CA ARG A 621 11.90 25.22 13.60
C ARG A 621 10.40 25.33 13.90
N PRO A 622 10.00 26.23 14.82
CA PRO A 622 8.59 26.57 14.97
C PRO A 622 8.01 27.04 13.63
N ASP A 623 6.79 26.62 13.34
CA ASP A 623 6.01 27.10 12.20
C ASP A 623 5.43 28.52 12.42
N GLY A 624 4.52 28.96 11.55
CA GLY A 624 3.86 30.26 11.64
C GLY A 624 3.08 30.50 12.94
N ASP A 625 2.57 29.43 13.56
CA ASP A 625 1.82 29.43 14.82
C ASP A 625 2.72 29.27 16.05
N GLY A 626 4.02 29.08 15.86
CA GLY A 626 5.02 28.90 16.91
C GLY A 626 5.12 27.48 17.44
N GLY A 627 4.46 26.53 16.81
CA GLY A 627 4.49 25.10 17.13
C GLY A 627 5.68 24.36 16.52
N LYS A 628 5.97 23.17 17.06
CA LYS A 628 7.04 22.29 16.55
C LYS A 628 6.58 20.85 16.32
N MET A 629 5.41 20.47 16.82
CA MET A 629 4.92 19.11 16.59
C MET A 629 4.51 18.96 15.13
N VAL A 630 4.87 17.84 14.50
CA VAL A 630 4.30 17.49 13.21
C VAL A 630 2.85 17.05 13.45
N PRO A 631 1.86 17.72 12.85
CA PRO A 631 0.45 17.36 13.02
C PRO A 631 0.21 15.89 12.61
N GLU A 632 -0.73 15.25 13.27
CA GLU A 632 -1.22 13.89 12.99
C GLU A 632 -0.18 12.77 13.07
N ALA A 633 1.05 13.05 13.45
CA ALA A 633 2.08 12.04 13.67
C ALA A 633 1.71 11.11 14.83
N ILE A 634 1.32 9.85 14.52
CA ILE A 634 0.98 8.86 15.55
C ILE A 634 2.21 8.53 16.38
N ARG A 635 2.09 8.72 17.69
CA ARG A 635 3.18 8.45 18.63
C ARG A 635 3.31 6.97 18.96
N GLN A 636 2.25 6.34 19.43
CA GLN A 636 2.27 4.96 19.93
C GLN A 636 1.37 4.06 19.09
N VAL A 637 1.92 2.91 18.70
CA VAL A 637 1.21 1.85 17.98
C VAL A 637 1.45 0.53 18.70
N VAL A 638 0.38 -0.23 18.95
CA VAL A 638 0.46 -1.60 19.45
C VAL A 638 -0.46 -2.48 18.63
N SER A 639 0.09 -3.53 18.05
CA SER A 639 -0.68 -4.64 17.47
C SER A 639 -0.30 -5.92 18.21
N ALA A 640 -1.29 -6.64 18.73
CA ALA A 640 -1.03 -7.90 19.44
C ALA A 640 -2.08 -8.94 19.11
N GLY A 641 -1.68 -10.21 19.03
CA GLY A 641 -2.55 -11.28 18.66
C GLY A 641 -2.30 -12.60 19.36
N ILE A 642 -3.37 -13.36 19.45
CA ILE A 642 -3.37 -14.77 19.89
C ILE A 642 -4.12 -15.57 18.83
N THR A 643 -3.43 -16.49 18.15
CA THR A 643 -4.03 -17.38 17.16
C THR A 643 -3.88 -18.85 17.63
N VAL A 644 -4.99 -19.58 17.61
CA VAL A 644 -5.07 -20.98 18.02
C VAL A 644 -5.58 -21.82 16.87
N HIS A 645 -4.91 -22.93 16.56
CA HIS A 645 -5.33 -23.94 15.59
C HIS A 645 -5.55 -25.29 16.28
N ASP A 646 -6.79 -25.68 16.51
CA ASP A 646 -7.12 -26.93 17.13
C ASP A 646 -7.12 -28.07 16.08
N PRO A 647 -6.52 -29.24 16.36
CA PRO A 647 -6.51 -30.38 15.43
C PRO A 647 -7.89 -30.91 15.02
N SER A 648 -8.96 -30.57 15.75
CA SER A 648 -10.33 -30.90 15.39
C SER A 648 -10.96 -30.03 14.31
N GLY A 649 -10.17 -29.10 13.72
CA GLY A 649 -10.58 -28.24 12.62
C GLY A 649 -11.02 -26.82 13.04
N TRP A 650 -10.97 -26.51 14.34
CA TRP A 650 -11.22 -25.13 14.79
C TRP A 650 -9.95 -24.30 14.72
N SER A 651 -10.09 -23.05 14.30
CA SER A 651 -9.08 -22.01 14.50
C SER A 651 -9.74 -20.74 15.02
N SER A 652 -8.99 -19.99 15.82
CA SER A 652 -9.47 -18.74 16.42
C SER A 652 -8.34 -17.75 16.53
N SER A 653 -8.56 -16.50 16.14
CA SER A 653 -7.61 -15.41 16.24
C SER A 653 -8.27 -14.22 16.95
N LEU A 654 -7.64 -13.74 18.02
CA LEU A 654 -8.04 -12.54 18.75
C LEU A 654 -6.95 -11.49 18.53
N ARG A 655 -7.33 -10.30 18.05
CA ARG A 655 -6.40 -9.23 17.66
C ARG A 655 -6.73 -7.93 18.40
N LEU A 656 -5.71 -7.36 19.03
CA LEU A 656 -5.75 -6.01 19.61
C LEU A 656 -5.06 -5.05 18.64
N ARG A 657 -5.73 -3.95 18.33
CA ARG A 657 -5.23 -2.80 17.59
C ARG A 657 -5.34 -1.56 18.48
N TYR A 658 -4.22 -0.88 18.69
CA TYR A 658 -4.17 0.35 19.49
C TYR A 658 -3.26 1.36 18.82
N PHE A 659 -3.72 2.60 18.74
CA PHE A 659 -2.86 3.74 18.47
C PHE A 659 -3.21 4.89 19.41
N GLY A 660 -2.14 5.56 19.88
CA GLY A 660 -2.22 6.59 20.90
C GLY A 660 -2.67 7.95 20.34
N PRO A 661 -2.97 8.89 21.25
CA PRO A 661 -3.29 10.24 20.86
C PRO A 661 -2.11 10.91 20.17
N ARG A 662 -2.42 11.82 19.22
CA ARG A 662 -1.46 12.61 18.47
C ARG A 662 -1.83 14.08 18.46
N ALA A 663 -0.86 14.96 18.31
CA ALA A 663 -1.11 16.38 18.13
C ALA A 663 -1.81 16.60 16.77
N LEU A 664 -2.90 17.35 16.74
CA LEU A 664 -3.64 17.69 15.52
C LEU A 664 -3.17 19.02 14.94
N ILE A 665 -2.47 19.83 15.72
CA ILE A 665 -1.83 21.09 15.31
C ILE A 665 -0.44 21.19 15.92
N SER A 666 0.42 21.94 15.27
CA SER A 666 1.84 22.04 15.60
C SER A 666 2.15 22.56 17.01
N THR A 667 1.29 23.39 17.56
CA THR A 667 1.39 23.93 18.92
C THR A 667 1.11 22.89 20.00
N GLY A 668 0.47 21.76 19.65
CA GLY A 668 -0.01 20.77 20.60
C GLY A 668 -1.16 21.26 21.48
N ALA A 669 -1.90 22.28 21.05
CA ALA A 669 -3.08 22.76 21.78
C ALA A 669 -4.32 21.87 21.57
N ALA A 670 -4.36 21.11 20.46
CA ALA A 670 -5.39 20.13 20.17
C ALA A 670 -4.76 18.73 19.96
N TYR A 671 -5.42 17.70 20.49
CA TYR A 671 -5.00 16.30 20.37
C TYR A 671 -6.17 15.43 19.93
N SER A 672 -5.86 14.39 19.17
CA SER A 672 -6.79 13.31 18.86
C SER A 672 -7.13 12.48 20.09
N SER A 673 -8.19 11.70 19.99
CA SER A 673 -8.44 10.55 20.87
C SER A 673 -7.44 9.43 20.63
N SER A 674 -7.34 8.48 21.57
CA SER A 674 -6.73 7.17 21.31
C SER A 674 -7.77 6.20 20.80
N THR A 675 -7.37 5.30 19.89
CA THR A 675 -8.25 4.24 19.37
C THR A 675 -7.78 2.88 19.85
N SER A 676 -8.72 2.05 20.30
CA SER A 676 -8.42 0.73 20.84
C SER A 676 -9.49 -0.28 20.44
N LEU A 677 -9.19 -1.16 19.50
CA LEU A 677 -10.11 -2.14 18.95
C LEU A 677 -9.66 -3.56 19.27
N LEU A 678 -10.63 -4.42 19.47
CA LEU A 678 -10.43 -5.84 19.67
C LEU A 678 -11.31 -6.59 18.67
N ASP A 679 -10.66 -7.34 17.76
CA ASP A 679 -11.32 -8.10 16.73
C ASP A 679 -11.12 -9.58 16.95
N TRP A 680 -12.09 -10.37 16.55
CA TRP A 680 -12.10 -11.82 16.77
C TRP A 680 -12.55 -12.56 15.52
N GLN A 681 -11.74 -13.52 15.09
CA GLN A 681 -12.08 -14.44 14.02
C GLN A 681 -12.18 -15.87 14.56
N VAL A 682 -13.17 -16.61 14.09
CA VAL A 682 -13.32 -18.04 14.32
C VAL A 682 -13.54 -18.72 12.98
N ARG A 683 -12.80 -19.80 12.76
CA ARG A 683 -12.99 -20.66 11.58
C ARG A 683 -13.21 -22.10 12.01
N TYR A 684 -14.04 -22.82 11.27
CA TYR A 684 -14.30 -24.23 11.47
C TYR A 684 -14.21 -25.00 10.15
N LYS A 685 -13.16 -25.78 9.99
CA LYS A 685 -12.95 -26.67 8.86
C LYS A 685 -13.81 -27.94 9.05
N LEU A 686 -14.97 -27.95 8.40
CA LEU A 686 -15.90 -29.08 8.46
C LEU A 686 -15.30 -30.36 7.82
N ASN A 687 -14.60 -30.17 6.68
CA ASN A 687 -13.87 -31.20 5.94
C ASN A 687 -12.85 -30.52 5.02
N GLU A 688 -12.19 -31.26 4.15
CA GLU A 688 -11.17 -30.73 3.23
C GLU A 688 -11.74 -29.69 2.26
N HIS A 689 -13.03 -29.73 1.97
CA HIS A 689 -13.69 -28.92 0.96
C HIS A 689 -14.56 -27.79 1.53
N CYS A 690 -14.83 -27.75 2.82
CA CYS A 690 -15.76 -26.77 3.39
C CYS A 690 -15.26 -26.22 4.73
N GLU A 691 -15.15 -24.91 4.80
CA GLU A 691 -14.78 -24.16 6.00
C GLU A 691 -15.80 -23.05 6.25
N PHE A 692 -16.25 -22.90 7.49
CA PHE A 692 -17.07 -21.80 7.96
C PHE A 692 -16.19 -20.76 8.64
N THR A 693 -16.52 -19.46 8.45
CA THR A 693 -15.85 -18.34 9.11
C THR A 693 -16.87 -17.48 9.84
N ALA A 694 -16.43 -16.90 10.95
CA ALA A 694 -17.16 -15.86 11.66
C ALA A 694 -16.15 -14.80 12.10
N ASP A 695 -16.30 -13.59 11.59
CA ASP A 695 -15.49 -12.42 11.96
C ASP A 695 -16.33 -11.48 12.81
N VAL A 696 -15.76 -11.02 13.90
CA VAL A 696 -16.35 -10.06 14.82
C VAL A 696 -15.40 -8.87 14.92
N PHE A 697 -15.82 -7.73 14.44
CA PHE A 697 -15.07 -6.49 14.52
C PHE A 697 -15.59 -5.64 15.67
N ASN A 698 -14.67 -4.87 16.28
CA ASN A 698 -14.94 -4.04 17.44
C ASN A 698 -15.74 -4.80 18.53
N LEU A 699 -15.20 -5.95 18.97
CA LEU A 699 -15.84 -6.87 19.92
C LEU A 699 -16.34 -6.18 21.20
N LEU A 700 -15.71 -5.08 21.60
CA LEU A 700 -16.03 -4.33 22.80
C LEU A 700 -17.01 -3.16 22.56
N ASP A 701 -17.53 -3.02 21.33
CA ASP A 701 -18.45 -1.96 20.90
C ASP A 701 -17.97 -0.55 21.31
N ARG A 702 -16.68 -0.27 21.06
CA ARG A 702 -16.07 1.01 21.40
C ARG A 702 -16.57 2.08 20.42
N ARG A 703 -16.85 3.27 20.98
CA ARG A 703 -17.17 4.48 20.21
C ARG A 703 -15.94 5.38 20.15
N ASP A 704 -14.88 4.83 19.60
CA ASP A 704 -13.64 5.56 19.38
C ASP A 704 -13.70 6.26 18.00
N HIS A 705 -12.71 7.10 17.70
CA HIS A 705 -12.55 7.72 16.40
C HIS A 705 -11.53 6.92 15.60
N ASP A 706 -11.79 6.68 14.30
CA ASP A 706 -10.84 6.05 13.40
C ASP A 706 -9.75 7.06 13.02
N ILE A 707 -10.15 8.33 12.81
CA ILE A 707 -9.25 9.46 12.60
C ILE A 707 -9.86 10.75 13.16
N ASP A 708 -9.01 11.69 13.54
CA ASP A 708 -9.37 13.04 14.01
C ASP A 708 -8.54 14.09 13.27
N TYR A 709 -9.19 15.22 12.94
CA TYR A 709 -8.61 16.44 12.37
C TYR A 709 -9.00 17.66 13.22
N TYR A 710 -8.33 18.79 13.04
CA TYR A 710 -8.66 20.02 13.76
C TYR A 710 -8.61 21.22 12.82
N TYR A 711 -9.78 21.69 12.39
CA TYR A 711 -9.92 22.82 11.48
C TYR A 711 -11.21 23.59 11.76
N GLN A 712 -11.41 24.71 11.04
CA GLN A 712 -12.61 25.52 11.15
C GLN A 712 -13.68 25.04 10.16
N SER A 713 -14.92 24.94 10.65
CA SER A 713 -16.09 24.64 9.83
C SER A 713 -17.32 25.44 10.29
N GLN A 714 -18.36 25.42 9.47
CA GLN A 714 -19.66 25.98 9.77
C GLN A 714 -20.75 24.93 9.46
N THR A 715 -21.33 24.33 10.49
CA THR A 715 -22.19 23.13 10.38
C THR A 715 -23.60 23.38 9.84
N SER A 716 -24.01 24.65 9.65
CA SER A 716 -25.29 25.02 9.04
C SER A 716 -25.28 26.46 8.57
N PRO A 717 -26.16 26.84 7.59
CA PRO A 717 -26.31 28.21 7.13
C PRO A 717 -26.56 29.21 8.28
N GLY A 718 -25.78 30.31 8.30
CA GLY A 718 -25.88 31.36 9.30
C GLY A 718 -25.38 30.99 10.69
N ALA A 719 -24.82 29.82 10.92
CA ALA A 719 -24.16 29.49 12.17
C ALA A 719 -22.82 30.24 12.29
N ALA A 720 -22.30 30.40 13.51
CA ALA A 720 -20.98 30.95 13.70
C ALA A 720 -19.92 29.88 13.37
N PRO A 721 -18.89 30.17 12.56
CA PRO A 721 -17.77 29.26 12.34
C PRO A 721 -17.10 28.83 13.65
N GLN A 722 -16.72 27.56 13.75
CA GLN A 722 -16.05 26.99 14.91
C GLN A 722 -14.80 26.23 14.49
N THR A 723 -13.70 26.42 15.22
CA THR A 723 -12.49 25.62 15.07
C THR A 723 -12.52 24.51 16.11
N GLU A 724 -12.65 23.28 15.69
CA GLU A 724 -12.87 22.13 16.56
C GLU A 724 -12.34 20.82 15.98
N VAL A 725 -12.45 19.74 16.75
CA VAL A 725 -12.12 18.40 16.25
C VAL A 725 -13.24 17.91 15.33
N HIS A 726 -12.84 17.47 14.15
CA HIS A 726 -13.66 16.70 13.22
C HIS A 726 -13.16 15.25 13.21
N PHE A 727 -14.05 14.29 13.20
CA PHE A 727 -13.66 12.90 13.31
C PHE A 727 -14.48 11.98 12.40
N HIS A 728 -13.86 10.91 11.94
CA HIS A 728 -14.59 9.79 11.36
C HIS A 728 -14.77 8.70 12.44
N PRO A 729 -16.01 8.23 12.71
CA PRO A 729 -16.24 7.21 13.72
C PRO A 729 -15.64 5.87 13.37
N VAL A 730 -15.12 5.15 14.37
CA VAL A 730 -14.88 3.71 14.25
C VAL A 730 -16.21 3.00 14.06
N GLU A 731 -16.28 2.05 13.16
CA GLU A 731 -17.46 1.22 12.98
C GLU A 731 -17.80 0.46 14.27
N PRO A 732 -19.09 0.38 14.66
CA PRO A 732 -19.52 -0.27 15.91
C PRO A 732 -19.33 -1.78 15.82
N PHE A 733 -19.66 -2.49 16.90
CA PHE A 733 -19.69 -3.95 16.89
C PHE A 733 -20.42 -4.47 15.65
N GLN A 734 -19.74 -5.34 14.89
CA GLN A 734 -20.33 -6.01 13.74
C GLN A 734 -19.85 -7.45 13.58
N MET A 735 -20.66 -8.26 12.92
CA MET A 735 -20.37 -9.65 12.64
C MET A 735 -20.54 -9.96 11.16
N ARG A 736 -19.60 -10.74 10.63
CA ARG A 736 -19.66 -11.30 9.28
C ARG A 736 -19.54 -12.81 9.36
N PHE A 737 -20.31 -13.53 8.56
CA PHE A 737 -20.31 -14.98 8.49
C PHE A 737 -20.01 -15.42 7.07
N GLY A 738 -19.10 -16.36 6.92
CA GLY A 738 -18.67 -16.85 5.62
C GLY A 738 -18.65 -18.36 5.52
N VAL A 739 -18.66 -18.84 4.28
CA VAL A 739 -18.38 -20.23 3.92
C VAL A 739 -17.42 -20.25 2.75
N ASN A 740 -16.34 -21.01 2.90
CA ASN A 740 -15.31 -21.24 1.90
C ASN A 740 -15.42 -22.67 1.39
N PHE A 741 -15.52 -22.82 0.07
CA PHE A 741 -15.47 -24.11 -0.60
C PHE A 741 -14.18 -24.23 -1.39
N ARG A 742 -13.53 -25.41 -1.25
CA ARG A 742 -12.29 -25.76 -1.97
C ARG A 742 -12.48 -27.08 -2.71
N TYR A 743 -12.05 -27.15 -3.97
CA TYR A 743 -12.28 -28.31 -4.83
C TYR A 743 -11.02 -28.72 -5.59
#